data_4af3c99c93e0e10de07a81a62a6dfde2
#
_entry.id   4af3c99c93e0e10de07a81a62a6dfde2
#
_cell.length_a   1.000
_cell.length_b   1.000
_cell.length_c   1.000
_cell.angle_alpha   90.00
_cell.angle_beta   90.00
_cell.angle_gamma   90.00
#
_symmetry.space_group_name_H-M   'P 1'
#
loop_
_entity.id
_entity.type
_entity.pdbx_description
1 polymer ?
#
loop_
_entity_poly.entity_id
_entity_poly.type
_entity_poly.pdbx_seq_one_letter_code
_entity_poly.pdbx_strand_id
1 'polypeptide(L)'
;MRTSSLALVLSLLPFVTGCELIGGIEKITLVQAQADGGTEDAESDAPGTCALPAEGDAFLRLGVFVPADDAFDFCVKPSATASWEGIRPVLSSGGGGCPVGLGYKDVTMAFRVASGTYDVRMVDGDAQGCVDARAELQGVVVVENQVMTLMGIAGAQAGVELRALPESQPAFNRTQMRFVHALKGHDKLDCGATDSSRLPATVLTSVFRDVAYGAASAAGSSAVGSIDANGYLIYSFAGGTVRFGIARPQTTDALVTLALRFALSSSHTLFAVGKAGDSRFPPALWSCDEGVTGDGVLAACGNPADVSVEVYSTQLTDLYTPLYRSRIAPVIDAIKKAESDIICVNEIRSPKNLDALLEATEEEYPYRVFSHQVEVSDADLSDQQGAVPEPYTVAACTGAMQTQLNDLMDCVDQYCAKDDGNGHVFINDGNEGADCVSDKCMDKAALLVLGGADAQACWLCALTQMAGEETTEAVREACAGDPLARYAYRGSLGLAVLSRLPLGEAKGWRLPSTGWMHGLLQVPVDLPNGVPLDLYCGDLTLPVSGIVFPYVGHYGGASEGDARWVAEQLLQAERVLDLIGEQSGASGARAVLASTTYAGPDHFEGATRILAAQSLEVHETLLGTLTPLVPVDYVPSCTQCLGNPVLASVDPADLPVADAWTTHLLGRGFTQQDVRETTVTFQDASYEVTASEGKRMIPPSSQYGLRSVLRITQ
;
A
#
# COMPACT_ATOMS: atom_id res chain seq x y z
N MET A 1 49.75 -28.51 -27.59
CA MET A 1 50.53 -29.62 -26.98
C MET A 1 50.47 -29.49 -25.47
N ARG A 2 50.07 -30.59 -24.83
CA ARG A 2 49.85 -30.92 -23.40
C ARG A 2 48.52 -30.43 -22.88
N THR A 3 47.43 -31.19 -22.88
CA THR A 3 46.99 -32.49 -22.30
C THR A 3 47.33 -32.69 -20.82
N SER A 4 46.31 -32.73 -20.01
CA SER A 4 46.08 -33.67 -18.87
C SER A 4 44.79 -33.24 -18.17
N SER A 5 43.65 -33.91 -18.32
CA SER A 5 43.19 -35.16 -17.69
C SER A 5 42.72 -34.94 -16.26
N LEU A 6 41.39 -34.94 -16.08
CA LEU A 6 40.52 -36.00 -15.56
C LEU A 6 40.69 -36.33 -14.08
N ALA A 7 39.66 -36.07 -13.30
CA ALA A 7 39.18 -37.02 -12.28
C ALA A 7 37.70 -36.81 -11.98
N LEU A 8 36.93 -37.73 -12.51
CA LEU A 8 35.53 -38.03 -12.24
C LEU A 8 35.48 -38.85 -10.92
N VAL A 9 34.71 -38.44 -9.94
CA VAL A 9 34.28 -39.35 -8.86
C VAL A 9 32.73 -39.30 -8.77
N LEU A 10 32.15 -40.35 -9.38
CA LEU A 10 30.83 -40.83 -9.10
C LEU A 10 30.85 -41.54 -7.74
N SER A 11 29.91 -41.25 -6.84
CA SER A 11 29.49 -42.20 -5.83
C SER A 11 27.99 -42.19 -5.67
N LEU A 12 27.46 -43.32 -5.97
CA LEU A 12 26.12 -43.86 -5.96
C LEU A 12 25.38 -43.71 -4.63
N LEU A 13 24.09 -43.40 -4.74
CA LEU A 13 22.83 -43.75 -4.09
C LEU A 13 22.87 -44.74 -2.91
N PRO A 14 21.81 -44.69 -2.04
CA PRO A 14 20.58 -45.41 -2.38
C PRO A 14 19.27 -44.63 -2.14
N PHE A 15 18.32 -44.91 -3.01
CA PHE A 15 16.88 -44.79 -2.80
C PHE A 15 16.44 -45.56 -1.55
N VAL A 16 15.68 -44.89 -0.66
CA VAL A 16 14.78 -45.59 0.27
C VAL A 16 13.39 -44.94 0.12
N THR A 17 12.51 -45.72 -0.44
CA THR A 17 11.07 -45.60 -0.37
C THR A 17 10.62 -45.77 1.07
N GLY A 18 9.76 -44.86 1.54
CA GLY A 18 9.12 -44.96 2.84
C GLY A 18 7.98 -43.96 2.96
N CYS A 19 6.78 -44.32 2.46
CA CYS A 19 5.53 -43.84 3.00
C CYS A 19 5.42 -44.30 4.44
N GLU A 20 5.12 -43.36 5.31
CA GLU A 20 4.37 -43.46 6.58
C GLU A 20 4.91 -42.40 7.54
N LEU A 21 4.12 -41.39 7.84
CA LEU A 21 3.91 -40.92 9.21
C LEU A 21 2.82 -39.85 9.23
N ILE A 22 1.58 -40.33 9.31
CA ILE A 22 0.51 -39.59 9.97
C ILE A 22 0.57 -40.02 11.43
N GLY A 23 0.93 -39.15 12.32
CA GLY A 23 0.85 -39.46 13.74
C GLY A 23 1.71 -38.51 14.57
N GLY A 24 1.08 -37.59 15.27
CA GLY A 24 1.74 -36.87 16.34
C GLY A 24 1.41 -35.40 16.41
N ILE A 25 0.12 -35.06 16.59
CA ILE A 25 -0.21 -33.77 17.19
C ILE A 25 0.08 -33.94 18.68
N GLU A 26 1.28 -33.57 19.08
CA GLU A 26 1.57 -33.38 20.50
C GLU A 26 0.77 -32.21 21.02
N LYS A 27 0.06 -32.43 22.12
CA LYS A 27 -0.63 -31.44 22.93
C LYS A 27 0.35 -30.32 23.26
N ILE A 28 0.14 -29.14 22.66
CA ILE A 28 0.80 -27.91 23.11
C ILE A 28 0.17 -27.57 24.46
N THR A 29 0.93 -27.82 25.51
CA THR A 29 0.60 -27.36 26.86
C THR A 29 0.91 -25.88 26.92
N LEU A 30 -0.12 -25.04 27.01
CA LEU A 30 0.04 -23.61 27.30
C LEU A 30 0.77 -23.46 28.65
N VAL A 31 2.00 -23.01 28.60
CA VAL A 31 2.74 -22.56 29.77
C VAL A 31 2.15 -21.21 30.19
N GLN A 32 1.38 -21.21 31.27
CA GLN A 32 1.01 -19.99 31.97
C GLN A 32 2.27 -19.28 32.40
N ALA A 33 2.56 -18.09 31.84
CA ALA A 33 3.57 -17.20 32.35
C ALA A 33 3.12 -16.71 33.74
N GLN A 34 3.83 -17.18 34.75
CA GLN A 34 3.68 -16.74 36.13
C GLN A 34 4.22 -15.32 36.22
N ALA A 35 3.36 -14.37 36.57
CA ALA A 35 3.74 -12.98 36.80
C ALA A 35 4.56 -12.91 38.10
N ASP A 36 5.86 -12.74 37.95
CA ASP A 36 6.72 -12.30 39.08
C ASP A 36 6.58 -10.78 39.24
N GLY A 37 6.17 -10.39 40.42
CA GLY A 37 5.99 -9.01 40.84
C GLY A 37 7.31 -8.22 40.87
N GLY A 38 7.30 -7.07 40.25
CA GLY A 38 8.39 -6.09 40.27
C GLY A 38 7.89 -4.70 39.93
N THR A 39 7.57 -3.95 40.95
CA THR A 39 7.64 -2.49 41.18
C THR A 39 7.62 -1.53 40.00
N GLU A 40 6.54 -0.74 39.98
CA GLU A 40 6.39 0.74 39.87
C GLU A 40 7.23 1.54 38.86
N ASP A 41 6.45 2.41 38.17
CA ASP A 41 6.80 3.67 37.49
C ASP A 41 7.42 3.63 36.10
N ALA A 42 6.51 3.57 35.11
CA ALA A 42 6.60 4.40 33.91
C ALA A 42 5.16 4.54 33.34
N GLU A 43 4.52 5.67 33.58
CA GLU A 43 3.33 6.09 32.84
C GLU A 43 3.71 6.20 31.36
N SER A 44 3.35 5.20 30.61
CA SER A 44 3.36 5.22 29.15
C SER A 44 1.99 5.76 28.71
N ASP A 45 1.97 7.00 28.26
CA ASP A 45 0.84 7.60 27.52
C ASP A 45 0.66 6.96 26.14
N ALA A 46 0.49 5.65 26.09
CA ALA A 46 -0.09 4.98 24.92
C ALA A 46 -1.61 5.23 24.95
N PRO A 47 -2.26 5.59 23.82
CA PRO A 47 -3.71 5.73 23.78
C PRO A 47 -4.34 4.42 24.28
N GLY A 48 -5.09 4.52 25.36
CA GLY A 48 -5.61 3.39 26.11
C GLY A 48 -6.45 2.48 25.22
N THR A 49 -6.04 1.23 25.10
CA THR A 49 -6.85 0.19 24.47
C THR A 49 -8.10 -0.05 25.29
N CYS A 50 -9.29 -0.04 24.67
CA CYS A 50 -10.54 -0.36 25.33
C CYS A 50 -10.49 -1.75 25.94
N ALA A 51 -10.49 -1.84 27.27
CA ALA A 51 -10.41 -3.09 28.01
C ALA A 51 -11.82 -3.71 28.14
N LEU A 52 -12.27 -4.44 27.12
CA LEU A 52 -13.47 -5.27 27.20
C LEU A 52 -13.22 -6.49 28.12
N PRO A 53 -14.28 -7.11 28.68
CA PRO A 53 -14.15 -8.30 29.52
C PRO A 53 -13.32 -9.40 28.84
N ALA A 54 -12.33 -9.93 29.55
CA ALA A 54 -11.37 -10.93 29.01
C ALA A 54 -11.60 -12.35 29.56
N GLU A 55 -12.56 -12.54 30.48
CA GLU A 55 -12.82 -13.80 31.14
C GLU A 55 -14.11 -14.46 30.63
N GLY A 56 -14.09 -15.77 30.50
CA GLY A 56 -15.24 -16.58 30.07
C GLY A 56 -14.91 -17.59 28.99
N ASP A 57 -15.85 -18.47 28.70
CA ASP A 57 -15.77 -19.59 27.77
C ASP A 57 -16.61 -19.37 26.48
N ALA A 58 -17.28 -18.25 26.38
CA ALA A 58 -18.09 -17.84 25.23
C ALA A 58 -17.75 -16.41 24.79
N PHE A 59 -18.33 -15.94 23.71
CA PHE A 59 -18.00 -14.63 23.14
C PHE A 59 -19.25 -13.82 22.80
N LEU A 60 -19.20 -12.52 23.08
CA LEU A 60 -20.17 -11.51 22.62
C LEU A 60 -19.53 -10.52 21.69
N ARG A 61 -20.29 -10.06 20.71
CA ARG A 61 -20.00 -8.94 19.83
C ARG A 61 -21.17 -7.98 19.83
N LEU A 62 -20.90 -6.70 19.87
CA LEU A 62 -21.93 -5.65 19.89
C LEU A 62 -21.87 -4.87 18.59
N GLY A 63 -23.03 -4.56 17.99
CA GLY A 63 -23.09 -3.79 16.76
C GLY A 63 -24.30 -2.86 16.72
N VAL A 64 -24.16 -1.68 16.11
CA VAL A 64 -25.22 -0.69 15.96
C VAL A 64 -25.47 -0.38 14.48
N PHE A 65 -26.63 -0.75 13.99
CA PHE A 65 -27.13 -0.48 12.65
C PHE A 65 -28.38 0.40 12.66
N VAL A 66 -28.53 1.21 13.70
CA VAL A 66 -29.57 2.23 13.81
C VAL A 66 -29.11 3.45 13.00
N PRO A 67 -29.81 3.82 11.89
CA PRO A 67 -29.44 4.98 11.09
C PRO A 67 -29.83 6.30 11.82
N ALA A 68 -29.01 6.67 12.79
CA ALA A 68 -29.11 7.86 13.61
C ALA A 68 -27.73 8.42 13.94
N ASP A 69 -27.67 9.68 14.32
CA ASP A 69 -26.42 10.34 14.75
C ASP A 69 -26.10 10.03 16.22
N ASP A 70 -27.03 9.41 16.94
CA ASP A 70 -26.85 9.03 18.34
C ASP A 70 -25.93 7.83 18.47
N ALA A 71 -25.07 7.84 19.49
CA ALA A 71 -24.30 6.67 19.90
C ALA A 71 -25.08 5.84 20.93
N PHE A 72 -24.83 4.54 20.96
CA PHE A 72 -25.50 3.60 21.86
C PHE A 72 -24.49 2.70 22.57
N ASP A 73 -24.82 2.28 23.80
CA ASP A 73 -24.06 1.26 24.54
C ASP A 73 -24.98 0.09 24.90
N PHE A 74 -24.39 -1.00 25.33
CA PHE A 74 -25.10 -2.23 25.68
C PHE A 74 -24.89 -2.57 27.15
N CYS A 75 -25.97 -2.99 27.77
CA CYS A 75 -25.99 -3.55 29.10
C CYS A 75 -26.27 -5.05 29.01
N VAL A 76 -25.47 -5.86 29.69
CA VAL A 76 -25.58 -7.31 29.67
C VAL A 76 -25.58 -7.81 31.12
N LYS A 77 -26.60 -8.61 31.50
CA LYS A 77 -26.63 -9.27 32.79
C LYS A 77 -27.12 -10.71 32.69
N PRO A 78 -26.67 -11.64 33.56
CA PRO A 78 -27.27 -12.95 33.65
C PRO A 78 -28.78 -12.84 33.92
N SER A 79 -29.63 -13.62 33.23
CA SER A 79 -31.07 -13.59 33.36
C SER A 79 -31.53 -13.92 34.79
N ALA A 80 -30.75 -14.64 35.57
CA ALA A 80 -31.00 -14.93 36.98
C ALA A 80 -30.89 -13.68 37.89
N THR A 81 -30.25 -12.61 37.42
CA THR A 81 -30.11 -11.34 38.15
C THR A 81 -31.39 -10.53 38.03
N ALA A 82 -32.07 -10.27 39.13
CA ALA A 82 -33.40 -9.66 39.10
C ALA A 82 -33.42 -8.19 38.69
N SER A 83 -32.42 -7.40 39.05
CA SER A 83 -32.42 -5.94 38.87
C SER A 83 -31.36 -5.49 37.86
N TRP A 84 -31.60 -4.36 37.20
CA TRP A 84 -30.64 -3.60 36.41
C TRP A 84 -29.89 -2.53 37.23
N GLU A 85 -30.29 -2.33 38.48
CA GLU A 85 -29.60 -1.40 39.37
C GLU A 85 -28.18 -1.85 39.65
N GLY A 86 -27.20 -0.94 39.48
CA GLY A 86 -25.81 -1.20 39.68
C GLY A 86 -25.10 -1.88 38.47
N ILE A 87 -25.85 -2.29 37.45
CA ILE A 87 -25.25 -2.73 36.17
C ILE A 87 -24.81 -1.51 35.38
N ARG A 88 -23.62 -1.56 34.80
CA ARG A 88 -23.06 -0.52 33.94
C ARG A 88 -23.06 -0.93 32.50
N PRO A 89 -23.14 0.00 31.55
CA PRO A 89 -22.97 -0.28 30.15
C PRO A 89 -21.55 -0.84 29.86
N VAL A 90 -21.43 -1.72 28.87
CA VAL A 90 -20.22 -2.49 28.62
C VAL A 90 -19.04 -1.62 28.24
N LEU A 91 -19.23 -0.63 27.35
CA LEU A 91 -18.15 0.22 26.86
C LEU A 91 -17.77 1.28 27.90
N SER A 92 -18.75 1.94 28.52
CA SER A 92 -18.50 2.95 29.55
C SER A 92 -17.89 2.39 30.84
N SER A 93 -17.97 1.06 31.06
CA SER A 93 -17.31 0.39 32.19
C SER A 93 -15.85 0.06 31.96
N GLY A 94 -15.37 0.10 30.72
CA GLY A 94 -14.05 -0.34 30.31
C GLY A 94 -12.90 0.66 30.57
N GLY A 95 -13.17 1.82 31.21
CA GLY A 95 -12.12 2.81 31.52
C GLY A 95 -11.73 3.71 30.35
N GLY A 96 -10.72 4.56 30.55
CA GLY A 96 -10.38 5.69 29.68
C GLY A 96 -9.76 5.36 28.30
N GLY A 97 -10.27 4.42 27.60
CA GLY A 97 -9.86 4.09 26.21
C GLY A 97 -11.00 3.55 25.37
N CYS A 98 -12.17 3.35 25.97
CA CYS A 98 -13.35 2.92 25.23
C CYS A 98 -14.12 4.11 24.64
N PRO A 99 -14.71 3.94 23.44
CA PRO A 99 -15.59 4.97 22.88
C PRO A 99 -16.82 5.19 23.79
N VAL A 100 -17.33 6.39 23.77
CA VAL A 100 -18.60 6.72 24.46
C VAL A 100 -19.74 6.19 23.60
N GLY A 101 -19.97 4.86 23.67
CA GLY A 101 -20.97 4.17 22.86
C GLY A 101 -20.47 3.84 21.43
N LEU A 102 -21.33 3.14 20.68
CA LEU A 102 -21.17 2.78 19.27
C LEU A 102 -22.10 3.65 18.42
N GLY A 103 -21.56 4.23 17.39
CA GLY A 103 -22.31 4.93 16.35
C GLY A 103 -22.89 3.99 15.29
N TYR A 104 -23.56 4.58 14.31
CA TYR A 104 -24.09 3.83 13.16
C TYR A 104 -23.00 3.12 12.39
N LYS A 105 -23.16 1.80 12.22
CA LYS A 105 -22.22 0.84 11.61
C LYS A 105 -21.02 0.43 12.48
N ASP A 106 -20.91 0.91 13.70
CA ASP A 106 -19.86 0.43 14.60
C ASP A 106 -20.19 -0.96 15.12
N VAL A 107 -19.15 -1.80 15.14
CA VAL A 107 -19.22 -3.16 15.66
C VAL A 107 -17.95 -3.44 16.47
N THR A 108 -18.11 -3.95 17.70
CA THR A 108 -16.93 -4.28 18.54
C THR A 108 -16.21 -5.51 18.04
N MET A 109 -14.98 -5.69 18.48
CA MET A 109 -14.36 -7.02 18.51
C MET A 109 -15.18 -7.94 19.42
N ALA A 110 -15.10 -9.24 19.19
CA ALA A 110 -15.72 -10.20 20.10
C ALA A 110 -14.94 -10.24 21.42
N PHE A 111 -15.63 -10.15 22.54
CA PHE A 111 -15.07 -10.22 23.89
C PHE A 111 -15.62 -11.41 24.68
N ARG A 112 -14.88 -11.85 25.69
CA ARG A 112 -15.22 -13.06 26.45
C ARG A 112 -16.31 -12.79 27.48
N VAL A 113 -17.22 -13.77 27.60
CA VAL A 113 -18.23 -13.84 28.65
C VAL A 113 -18.41 -15.30 29.08
N ALA A 114 -18.93 -15.56 30.27
CA ALA A 114 -19.32 -16.90 30.66
C ALA A 114 -20.47 -17.41 29.78
N SER A 115 -20.49 -18.70 29.45
CA SER A 115 -21.65 -19.31 28.81
C SER A 115 -22.88 -19.25 29.75
N GLY A 116 -24.05 -19.00 29.19
CA GLY A 116 -25.26 -18.85 30.01
C GLY A 116 -26.41 -18.15 29.31
N THR A 117 -27.43 -17.79 30.09
CA THR A 117 -28.58 -17.02 29.58
C THR A 117 -28.53 -15.59 30.10
N TYR A 118 -28.65 -14.63 29.21
CA TYR A 118 -28.49 -13.21 29.48
C TYR A 118 -29.71 -12.42 29.06
N ASP A 119 -30.00 -11.35 29.82
CA ASP A 119 -30.86 -10.24 29.39
C ASP A 119 -29.94 -9.10 28.91
N VAL A 120 -30.35 -8.45 27.83
CA VAL A 120 -29.57 -7.40 27.15
C VAL A 120 -30.43 -6.15 27.03
N ARG A 121 -29.85 -5.00 27.34
CA ARG A 121 -30.44 -3.68 27.07
C ARG A 121 -29.52 -2.86 26.18
N MET A 122 -30.12 -2.02 25.37
CA MET A 122 -29.45 -0.96 24.64
C MET A 122 -29.83 0.36 25.29
N VAL A 123 -28.82 1.16 25.60
CA VAL A 123 -28.93 2.47 26.26
C VAL A 123 -28.24 3.54 25.40
N ASP A 124 -28.42 4.82 25.76
CA ASP A 124 -27.67 5.90 25.13
C ASP A 124 -26.15 5.74 25.43
N GLY A 125 -25.31 6.18 24.51
CA GLY A 125 -23.87 5.96 24.63
C GLY A 125 -23.22 6.63 25.85
N ASP A 126 -23.77 7.73 26.32
CA ASP A 126 -23.34 8.46 27.51
C ASP A 126 -24.02 7.99 28.82
N ALA A 127 -24.87 6.95 28.76
CA ALA A 127 -25.59 6.44 29.92
C ALA A 127 -24.62 5.92 31.00
N GLN A 128 -24.87 6.35 32.25
CA GLN A 128 -24.08 5.92 33.42
C GLN A 128 -24.59 4.63 34.06
N GLY A 129 -25.71 4.09 33.57
CA GLY A 129 -26.35 2.88 34.07
C GLY A 129 -27.38 2.30 33.10
N CYS A 130 -27.95 1.17 33.46
CA CYS A 130 -28.73 0.32 32.57
C CYS A 130 -30.26 0.39 32.87
N VAL A 131 -30.72 1.36 33.60
CA VAL A 131 -32.17 1.48 34.01
C VAL A 131 -33.00 2.01 32.84
N ASP A 132 -32.54 3.07 32.18
CA ASP A 132 -33.26 3.72 31.07
C ASP A 132 -32.87 3.11 29.73
N ALA A 133 -33.58 2.06 29.33
CA ALA A 133 -33.27 1.31 28.10
C ALA A 133 -34.04 1.87 26.90
N ARG A 134 -33.37 1.95 25.76
CA ARG A 134 -33.97 2.21 24.44
C ARG A 134 -34.60 0.94 23.84
N ALA A 135 -34.02 -0.22 24.13
CA ALA A 135 -34.50 -1.53 23.75
C ALA A 135 -34.08 -2.60 24.77
N GLU A 136 -34.83 -3.70 24.86
CA GLU A 136 -34.53 -4.84 25.73
C GLU A 136 -34.76 -6.14 24.98
N LEU A 137 -33.87 -7.11 25.19
CA LEU A 137 -33.95 -8.47 24.68
C LEU A 137 -33.64 -9.42 25.85
N GLN A 138 -34.59 -10.31 26.18
CA GLN A 138 -34.47 -11.23 27.31
C GLN A 138 -34.16 -12.66 26.83
N GLY A 139 -33.47 -13.41 27.68
CA GLY A 139 -33.25 -14.83 27.48
C GLY A 139 -32.30 -15.20 26.34
N VAL A 140 -31.31 -14.37 26.05
CA VAL A 140 -30.27 -14.65 25.05
C VAL A 140 -29.38 -15.77 25.57
N VAL A 141 -29.35 -16.88 24.86
CA VAL A 141 -28.51 -18.04 25.21
C VAL A 141 -27.16 -17.91 24.52
N VAL A 142 -26.10 -17.80 25.31
CA VAL A 142 -24.70 -17.72 24.84
C VAL A 142 -24.03 -19.07 25.16
N VAL A 143 -23.57 -19.75 24.14
CA VAL A 143 -23.06 -21.10 24.24
C VAL A 143 -21.51 -21.09 24.28
N GLU A 144 -20.94 -22.02 25.04
CA GLU A 144 -19.49 -22.23 25.13
C GLU A 144 -18.86 -22.33 23.73
N ASN A 145 -17.72 -21.64 23.52
CA ASN A 145 -16.97 -21.56 22.27
C ASN A 145 -17.76 -21.02 21.06
N GLN A 146 -18.87 -20.33 21.29
CA GLN A 146 -19.67 -19.67 20.26
C GLN A 146 -19.61 -18.16 20.39
N VAL A 147 -19.63 -17.47 19.26
CA VAL A 147 -19.84 -16.02 19.20
C VAL A 147 -21.32 -15.73 19.04
N MET A 148 -21.82 -14.81 19.85
CA MET A 148 -23.15 -14.24 19.73
C MET A 148 -23.03 -12.78 19.37
N THR A 149 -23.50 -12.38 18.20
CA THR A 149 -23.61 -10.96 17.82
C THR A 149 -24.92 -10.37 18.32
N LEU A 150 -24.82 -9.36 19.17
CA LEU A 150 -25.95 -8.55 19.62
C LEU A 150 -25.98 -7.28 18.78
N MET A 151 -27.06 -7.01 18.09
CA MET A 151 -27.15 -5.83 17.24
C MET A 151 -28.41 -5.00 17.53
N GLY A 152 -28.20 -3.67 17.57
CA GLY A 152 -29.27 -2.67 17.54
C GLY A 152 -29.65 -2.30 16.11
N ILE A 153 -30.91 -2.38 15.76
CA ILE A 153 -31.46 -1.92 14.48
C ILE A 153 -32.61 -0.91 14.73
N ALA A 154 -32.93 -0.12 13.71
CA ALA A 154 -34.12 0.71 13.80
C ALA A 154 -35.39 -0.16 13.95
N GLY A 155 -36.27 0.13 14.88
CA GLY A 155 -37.51 -0.60 15.03
C GLY A 155 -38.42 -0.48 13.79
N ALA A 156 -39.24 -1.50 13.54
CA ALA A 156 -40.13 -1.52 12.36
C ALA A 156 -41.01 -0.28 12.27
N GLN A 157 -41.55 0.20 13.38
CA GLN A 157 -42.39 1.40 13.45
C GLN A 157 -41.54 2.62 13.87
N ALA A 158 -41.11 2.67 15.10
CA ALA A 158 -40.28 3.73 15.67
C ALA A 158 -39.39 3.14 16.78
N GLY A 159 -38.31 3.87 17.13
CA GLY A 159 -37.36 3.45 18.16
C GLY A 159 -36.34 2.46 17.67
N VAL A 160 -35.81 1.69 18.59
CA VAL A 160 -34.73 0.74 18.38
C VAL A 160 -35.19 -0.66 18.75
N GLU A 161 -34.70 -1.68 18.05
CA GLU A 161 -34.91 -3.09 18.37
C GLU A 161 -33.56 -3.81 18.51
N LEU A 162 -33.48 -4.75 19.44
CA LEU A 162 -32.34 -5.62 19.63
C LEU A 162 -32.53 -6.97 18.92
N ARG A 163 -31.47 -7.48 18.32
CA ARG A 163 -31.41 -8.82 17.72
C ARG A 163 -30.17 -9.55 18.24
N ALA A 164 -30.31 -10.85 18.43
CA ALA A 164 -29.23 -11.75 18.77
C ALA A 164 -29.03 -12.72 17.60
N LEU A 165 -27.81 -12.79 17.09
CA LEU A 165 -27.43 -13.60 15.94
C LEU A 165 -26.30 -14.54 16.35
N PRO A 166 -26.55 -15.82 16.58
CA PRO A 166 -25.48 -16.79 16.82
C PRO A 166 -24.63 -16.96 15.55
N GLU A 167 -23.31 -17.01 15.71
CA GLU A 167 -22.39 -17.23 14.61
C GLU A 167 -22.05 -18.71 14.47
N SER A 168 -21.92 -19.19 13.23
CA SER A 168 -21.46 -20.53 12.93
C SER A 168 -19.97 -20.53 12.63
N GLN A 169 -19.22 -21.44 13.24
CA GLN A 169 -17.82 -21.63 12.91
C GLN A 169 -17.68 -22.15 11.46
N PRO A 170 -16.77 -21.60 10.66
CA PRO A 170 -16.56 -22.09 9.31
C PRO A 170 -16.03 -23.53 9.34
N ALA A 171 -16.58 -24.37 8.49
CA ALA A 171 -16.04 -25.71 8.28
C ALA A 171 -14.70 -25.63 7.52
N PHE A 172 -13.76 -26.51 7.86
CA PHE A 172 -12.47 -26.58 7.18
C PHE A 172 -12.63 -26.70 5.65
N ASN A 173 -11.89 -25.88 4.89
CA ASN A 173 -11.95 -25.80 3.43
C ASN A 173 -13.33 -25.41 2.84
N ARG A 174 -14.17 -24.73 3.60
CA ARG A 174 -15.45 -24.22 3.10
C ARG A 174 -15.61 -22.77 3.49
N THR A 175 -16.26 -22.04 2.61
CA THR A 175 -16.69 -20.65 2.88
C THR A 175 -18.18 -20.66 3.17
N GLN A 176 -18.61 -19.88 4.13
CA GLN A 176 -20.02 -19.75 4.44
C GLN A 176 -20.43 -18.29 4.52
N MET A 177 -21.67 -17.99 4.20
CA MET A 177 -22.19 -16.64 4.17
C MET A 177 -23.62 -16.59 4.68
N ARG A 178 -23.95 -15.55 5.43
CA ARG A 178 -25.29 -15.23 5.91
C ARG A 178 -25.65 -13.81 5.44
N PHE A 179 -26.92 -13.57 5.16
CA PHE A 179 -27.45 -12.25 4.86
C PHE A 179 -28.42 -11.79 5.95
N VAL A 180 -28.28 -10.54 6.41
CA VAL A 180 -29.12 -9.92 7.44
C VAL A 180 -29.71 -8.63 6.90
N HIS A 181 -31.02 -8.49 6.96
CA HIS A 181 -31.71 -7.33 6.47
C HIS A 181 -32.00 -6.31 7.59
N ALA A 182 -31.18 -5.25 7.68
CA ALA A 182 -31.32 -4.13 8.60
C ALA A 182 -31.56 -2.77 7.87
N LEU A 183 -31.87 -2.79 6.56
CA LEU A 183 -32.13 -1.60 5.75
C LEU A 183 -33.58 -1.13 5.99
N LYS A 184 -33.75 -0.03 6.74
CA LYS A 184 -35.06 0.56 7.05
C LYS A 184 -35.76 1.06 5.78
N GLY A 185 -37.07 0.79 5.67
CA GLY A 185 -37.94 1.25 4.57
C GLY A 185 -38.15 0.19 3.48
N HIS A 186 -37.65 -1.03 3.66
CA HIS A 186 -37.98 -2.20 2.86
C HIS A 186 -38.43 -3.34 3.77
N ASP A 187 -39.58 -3.97 3.47
CA ASP A 187 -40.09 -5.09 4.26
C ASP A 187 -39.32 -6.37 4.02
N LYS A 188 -38.84 -6.56 2.79
CA LYS A 188 -38.06 -7.70 2.34
C LYS A 188 -37.01 -7.29 1.32
N LEU A 189 -35.92 -8.02 1.30
CA LEU A 189 -34.85 -7.87 0.30
C LEU A 189 -34.38 -9.24 -0.23
N ASP A 190 -33.96 -9.22 -1.48
CA ASP A 190 -33.16 -10.26 -2.10
C ASP A 190 -31.69 -9.83 -2.09
N CYS A 191 -30.76 -10.80 -1.90
CA CYS A 191 -29.33 -10.57 -2.03
C CYS A 191 -28.70 -11.63 -2.93
N GLY A 192 -27.79 -11.21 -3.83
CA GLY A 192 -27.17 -12.14 -4.76
C GLY A 192 -26.03 -11.56 -5.57
N ALA A 193 -25.43 -12.40 -6.42
CA ALA A 193 -24.35 -11.99 -7.31
C ALA A 193 -24.85 -11.00 -8.38
N THR A 194 -24.04 -9.99 -8.69
CA THR A 194 -24.40 -8.92 -9.62
C THR A 194 -23.56 -8.96 -10.90
N ASP A 195 -24.15 -8.45 -11.99
CA ASP A 195 -23.44 -8.03 -13.18
C ASP A 195 -23.10 -6.53 -13.04
N SER A 196 -21.82 -6.25 -12.81
CA SER A 196 -21.31 -4.88 -12.69
C SER A 196 -21.01 -4.21 -14.04
N SER A 197 -21.10 -4.94 -15.14
CA SER A 197 -20.94 -4.37 -16.49
C SER A 197 -22.15 -3.53 -16.94
N ARG A 198 -23.24 -3.54 -16.15
CA ARG A 198 -24.45 -2.78 -16.40
C ARG A 198 -24.65 -1.69 -15.36
N LEU A 199 -25.16 -0.53 -15.79
CA LEU A 199 -25.57 0.57 -14.94
C LEU A 199 -27.06 0.86 -15.17
N PRO A 200 -27.92 0.76 -14.09
CA PRO A 200 -27.59 0.25 -12.75
C PRO A 200 -27.19 -1.22 -12.75
N ALA A 201 -26.34 -1.63 -11.79
CA ALA A 201 -25.92 -3.02 -11.65
C ALA A 201 -27.15 -3.93 -11.47
N THR A 202 -27.11 -5.11 -12.07
CA THR A 202 -28.23 -6.06 -12.04
C THR A 202 -27.89 -7.28 -11.20
N VAL A 203 -28.78 -7.66 -10.29
CA VAL A 203 -28.66 -8.94 -9.55
C VAL A 203 -29.03 -10.07 -10.50
N LEU A 204 -28.02 -10.80 -10.98
CA LEU A 204 -28.18 -11.90 -11.93
C LEU A 204 -28.71 -13.17 -11.29
N THR A 205 -28.23 -13.46 -10.06
CA THR A 205 -28.58 -14.66 -9.34
C THR A 205 -28.85 -14.31 -7.90
N SER A 206 -30.13 -14.33 -7.50
CA SER A 206 -30.49 -14.21 -6.09
C SER A 206 -29.98 -15.44 -5.32
N VAL A 207 -29.10 -15.18 -4.35
CA VAL A 207 -28.59 -16.20 -3.44
C VAL A 207 -29.54 -16.35 -2.24
N PHE A 208 -29.95 -15.22 -1.65
CA PHE A 208 -30.96 -15.13 -0.60
C PHE A 208 -32.19 -14.38 -1.14
N ARG A 209 -33.37 -14.89 -0.83
CA ARG A 209 -34.66 -14.32 -1.28
C ARG A 209 -35.57 -14.01 -0.12
N ASP A 210 -36.37 -12.97 -0.31
CA ASP A 210 -37.45 -12.58 0.60
C ASP A 210 -37.03 -12.46 2.06
N VAL A 211 -35.79 -12.06 2.34
CA VAL A 211 -35.31 -11.88 3.73
C VAL A 211 -36.04 -10.69 4.34
N ALA A 212 -36.78 -10.95 5.41
CA ALA A 212 -37.61 -9.94 6.08
C ALA A 212 -36.77 -8.94 6.86
N TYR A 213 -37.29 -7.72 7.02
CA TYR A 213 -36.66 -6.69 7.85
C TYR A 213 -36.41 -7.18 9.28
N GLY A 214 -35.22 -6.95 9.81
CA GLY A 214 -34.79 -7.38 11.14
C GLY A 214 -34.47 -8.87 11.24
N ALA A 215 -34.48 -9.60 10.14
CA ALA A 215 -34.19 -11.02 10.10
C ALA A 215 -32.88 -11.35 9.41
N ALA A 216 -32.28 -12.47 9.78
CA ALA A 216 -31.25 -13.15 9.00
C ALA A 216 -31.88 -14.10 7.96
N SER A 217 -31.09 -14.47 6.95
CA SER A 217 -31.43 -15.58 6.06
C SER A 217 -31.77 -16.84 6.85
N ALA A 218 -32.73 -17.63 6.38
CA ALA A 218 -33.21 -18.81 7.06
C ALA A 218 -33.51 -19.94 6.08
N ALA A 219 -33.82 -21.10 6.56
CA ALA A 219 -34.25 -22.21 5.75
C ALA A 219 -35.40 -21.79 4.84
N GLY A 220 -35.27 -22.02 3.53
CA GLY A 220 -36.24 -21.60 2.52
C GLY A 220 -35.99 -20.23 1.87
N SER A 221 -35.11 -19.40 2.42
CA SER A 221 -34.71 -18.13 1.78
C SER A 221 -33.55 -18.30 0.77
N SER A 222 -32.97 -19.49 0.62
CA SER A 222 -31.91 -19.72 -0.37
C SER A 222 -32.46 -20.18 -1.72
N ALA A 223 -31.89 -19.59 -2.78
CA ALA A 223 -32.14 -20.03 -4.16
C ALA A 223 -31.14 -21.09 -4.67
N VAL A 224 -30.02 -21.27 -3.97
CA VAL A 224 -28.84 -22.01 -4.50
C VAL A 224 -28.30 -23.11 -3.58
N GLY A 225 -28.86 -23.32 -2.40
CA GLY A 225 -28.37 -24.35 -1.48
C GLY A 225 -29.10 -24.38 -0.13
N SER A 226 -28.63 -25.23 0.79
CA SER A 226 -29.19 -25.34 2.12
C SER A 226 -28.60 -24.30 3.07
N ILE A 227 -29.45 -23.68 3.85
CA ILE A 227 -29.07 -22.74 4.91
C ILE A 227 -29.12 -23.50 6.24
N ASP A 228 -28.08 -23.29 7.06
CA ASP A 228 -28.01 -23.88 8.41
C ASP A 228 -28.99 -23.17 9.41
N ALA A 229 -29.00 -23.67 10.66
CA ALA A 229 -29.87 -23.13 11.70
C ALA A 229 -29.55 -21.67 12.09
N ASN A 230 -28.31 -21.22 11.83
CA ASN A 230 -27.84 -19.85 12.13
C ASN A 230 -27.93 -18.91 10.92
N GLY A 231 -28.49 -19.38 9.81
CA GLY A 231 -28.70 -18.59 8.60
C GLY A 231 -27.59 -18.63 7.57
N TYR A 232 -26.57 -19.48 7.73
CA TYR A 232 -25.45 -19.56 6.80
C TYR A 232 -25.71 -20.53 5.66
N LEU A 233 -25.40 -20.06 4.46
CA LEU A 233 -25.26 -20.86 3.27
C LEU A 233 -23.81 -21.29 3.11
N ILE A 234 -23.57 -22.58 2.95
CA ILE A 234 -22.22 -23.13 2.79
C ILE A 234 -21.88 -23.22 1.31
N TYR A 235 -20.79 -22.60 0.92
CA TYR A 235 -20.24 -22.67 -0.42
C TYR A 235 -19.00 -23.57 -0.50
N SER A 236 -18.93 -24.34 -1.58
CA SER A 236 -17.67 -24.96 -2.01
C SER A 236 -16.99 -24.00 -2.99
N PHE A 237 -16.42 -22.91 -2.50
CA PHE A 237 -15.82 -21.91 -3.34
C PHE A 237 -14.30 -21.97 -3.24
N ALA A 238 -13.64 -21.90 -4.38
CA ALA A 238 -12.17 -22.03 -4.48
C ALA A 238 -11.40 -20.71 -4.20
N GLY A 239 -12.07 -19.72 -3.60
CA GLY A 239 -11.52 -18.38 -3.41
C GLY A 239 -11.81 -17.47 -4.61
N GLY A 240 -11.75 -16.17 -4.39
CA GLY A 240 -11.95 -15.14 -5.41
C GLY A 240 -12.85 -14.01 -4.95
N THR A 241 -13.00 -13.00 -5.81
CA THR A 241 -13.86 -11.84 -5.54
C THR A 241 -15.22 -12.02 -6.22
N VAL A 242 -16.29 -11.84 -5.47
CA VAL A 242 -17.66 -11.84 -5.99
C VAL A 242 -18.32 -10.52 -5.61
N ARG A 243 -18.97 -9.86 -6.58
CA ARG A 243 -19.75 -8.68 -6.29
C ARG A 243 -21.19 -9.08 -5.95
N PHE A 244 -21.61 -8.74 -4.76
CA PHE A 244 -22.98 -8.91 -4.28
C PHE A 244 -23.77 -7.62 -4.43
N GLY A 245 -25.09 -7.76 -4.58
CA GLY A 245 -26.03 -6.66 -4.55
C GLY A 245 -27.30 -7.05 -3.83
N ILE A 246 -28.03 -6.05 -3.34
CA ILE A 246 -29.38 -6.21 -2.82
C ILE A 246 -30.39 -5.63 -3.80
N ALA A 247 -31.52 -6.28 -3.94
CA ALA A 247 -32.63 -5.85 -4.76
C ALA A 247 -33.95 -6.00 -4.01
N ARG A 248 -35.00 -5.30 -4.48
CA ARG A 248 -36.36 -5.58 -4.00
C ARG A 248 -36.79 -6.95 -4.52
N PRO A 249 -37.64 -7.70 -3.80
CA PRO A 249 -38.18 -8.94 -4.29
C PRO A 249 -38.80 -8.78 -5.69
N GLN A 250 -38.55 -9.76 -6.55
CA GLN A 250 -39.04 -9.79 -7.94
C GLN A 250 -38.48 -8.66 -8.86
N THR A 251 -37.46 -7.93 -8.42
CA THR A 251 -36.72 -6.99 -9.29
C THR A 251 -35.28 -7.46 -9.40
N THR A 252 -34.61 -7.00 -10.46
CA THR A 252 -33.18 -7.31 -10.68
C THR A 252 -32.27 -6.12 -10.46
N ASP A 253 -32.83 -4.90 -10.45
CA ASP A 253 -32.01 -3.70 -10.29
C ASP A 253 -31.45 -3.62 -8.86
N ALA A 254 -30.14 -3.61 -8.76
CA ALA A 254 -29.45 -3.54 -7.49
C ALA A 254 -29.61 -2.14 -6.88
N LEU A 255 -30.07 -2.11 -5.62
CA LEU A 255 -30.13 -0.88 -4.83
C LEU A 255 -28.73 -0.41 -4.41
N VAL A 256 -27.85 -1.37 -4.12
CA VAL A 256 -26.45 -1.17 -3.75
C VAL A 256 -25.68 -2.44 -4.00
N THR A 257 -24.38 -2.32 -4.27
CA THR A 257 -23.48 -3.46 -4.49
C THR A 257 -22.26 -3.39 -3.58
N LEU A 258 -21.65 -4.55 -3.33
CA LEU A 258 -20.42 -4.72 -2.57
C LEU A 258 -19.59 -5.83 -3.19
N ALA A 259 -18.30 -5.58 -3.41
CA ALA A 259 -17.35 -6.62 -3.79
C ALA A 259 -16.79 -7.29 -2.52
N LEU A 260 -16.86 -8.62 -2.48
CA LEU A 260 -16.35 -9.43 -1.38
C LEU A 260 -15.33 -10.40 -1.90
N ARG A 261 -14.19 -10.48 -1.23
CA ARG A 261 -13.19 -11.52 -1.47
C ARG A 261 -13.39 -12.64 -0.46
N PHE A 262 -13.57 -13.84 -0.96
CA PHE A 262 -13.71 -15.04 -0.14
C PHE A 262 -12.38 -15.77 -0.02
N ALA A 263 -12.00 -16.09 1.21
CA ALA A 263 -10.92 -17.00 1.50
C ALA A 263 -11.48 -18.38 1.88
N LEU A 264 -10.69 -19.43 1.72
CA LEU A 264 -11.04 -20.76 2.24
C LEU A 264 -11.14 -20.71 3.75
N SER A 265 -12.10 -21.45 4.31
CA SER A 265 -12.36 -21.49 5.76
C SER A 265 -12.79 -20.14 6.36
N SER A 266 -13.44 -19.29 5.56
CA SER A 266 -14.00 -18.01 6.02
C SER A 266 -15.51 -18.07 6.25
N SER A 267 -15.98 -17.22 7.15
CA SER A 267 -17.40 -17.00 7.43
C SER A 267 -17.71 -15.52 7.28
N HIS A 268 -18.81 -15.19 6.62
CA HIS A 268 -19.19 -13.81 6.33
C HIS A 268 -20.64 -13.57 6.69
N THR A 269 -20.93 -12.47 7.38
CA THR A 269 -22.28 -11.93 7.52
C THR A 269 -22.40 -10.63 6.73
N LEU A 270 -23.30 -10.61 5.76
CA LEU A 270 -23.67 -9.44 5.00
C LEU A 270 -24.88 -8.77 5.63
N PHE A 271 -24.76 -7.50 5.96
CA PHE A 271 -25.85 -6.67 6.46
C PHE A 271 -26.29 -5.68 5.38
N ALA A 272 -27.57 -5.67 5.05
CA ALA A 272 -28.16 -4.52 4.37
C ALA A 272 -28.52 -3.48 5.41
N VAL A 273 -27.94 -2.30 5.36
CA VAL A 273 -28.05 -1.25 6.38
C VAL A 273 -28.47 0.08 5.77
N GLY A 274 -28.85 1.02 6.61
CA GLY A 274 -29.24 2.36 6.19
C GLY A 274 -30.76 2.57 6.23
N LYS A 275 -31.22 3.61 5.52
CA LYS A 275 -32.61 3.98 5.43
C LYS A 275 -32.96 4.44 4.01
N ALA A 276 -33.95 3.81 3.43
CA ALA A 276 -34.39 4.15 2.08
C ALA A 276 -34.84 5.63 2.00
N GLY A 277 -34.27 6.36 1.02
CA GLY A 277 -34.58 7.76 0.79
C GLY A 277 -33.95 8.75 1.76
N ASP A 278 -33.11 8.30 2.67
CA ASP A 278 -32.36 9.19 3.58
C ASP A 278 -30.91 9.35 3.06
N SER A 279 -30.51 10.57 2.70
CA SER A 279 -29.18 10.85 2.14
C SER A 279 -28.06 10.83 3.19
N ARG A 280 -28.37 10.98 4.48
CA ARG A 280 -27.37 10.89 5.56
C ARG A 280 -27.02 9.45 5.89
N PHE A 281 -28.00 8.54 5.72
CA PHE A 281 -27.85 7.11 5.98
C PHE A 281 -28.31 6.30 4.76
N PRO A 282 -27.63 6.45 3.61
CA PRO A 282 -28.05 5.79 2.38
C PRO A 282 -28.02 4.28 2.52
N PRO A 283 -28.78 3.54 1.70
CA PRO A 283 -28.66 2.10 1.63
C PRO A 283 -27.22 1.67 1.39
N ALA A 284 -26.73 0.72 2.16
CA ALA A 284 -25.40 0.15 2.03
C ALA A 284 -25.41 -1.36 2.32
N LEU A 285 -24.49 -2.08 1.73
CA LEU A 285 -24.10 -3.43 2.17
C LEU A 285 -22.90 -3.30 3.09
N TRP A 286 -22.94 -4.01 4.21
CA TRP A 286 -21.91 -4.02 5.23
C TRP A 286 -21.52 -5.47 5.53
N SER A 287 -20.25 -5.79 5.58
CA SER A 287 -19.78 -7.16 5.80
C SER A 287 -19.07 -7.28 7.14
N CYS A 288 -19.31 -8.38 7.84
CA CYS A 288 -18.46 -8.85 8.90
C CYS A 288 -17.81 -10.15 8.47
N ASP A 289 -16.48 -10.19 8.53
CA ASP A 289 -15.73 -11.42 8.45
C ASP A 289 -15.75 -12.07 9.83
N GLU A 290 -16.14 -13.31 9.87
CA GLU A 290 -16.22 -14.09 11.09
C GLU A 290 -15.22 -15.24 10.98
N GLY A 291 -14.33 -15.35 11.94
CA GLY A 291 -13.31 -16.40 11.93
C GLY A 291 -12.66 -16.56 13.28
N VAL A 292 -12.12 -17.73 13.53
CA VAL A 292 -11.24 -17.98 14.68
C VAL A 292 -9.83 -18.09 14.12
N THR A 293 -8.94 -17.19 14.52
CA THR A 293 -7.49 -17.37 14.31
C THR A 293 -6.89 -18.09 15.51
N GLY A 294 -5.67 -18.63 15.38
CA GLY A 294 -5.01 -19.38 16.44
C GLY A 294 -4.90 -18.63 17.79
N ASP A 295 -5.00 -17.30 17.78
CA ASP A 295 -4.86 -16.47 18.98
C ASP A 295 -6.20 -15.92 19.52
N GLY A 296 -7.33 -16.25 18.92
CA GLY A 296 -8.65 -15.79 19.36
C GLY A 296 -9.66 -15.60 18.24
N VAL A 297 -10.82 -15.03 18.58
CA VAL A 297 -11.87 -14.73 17.61
C VAL A 297 -11.54 -13.43 16.91
N LEU A 298 -11.13 -13.53 15.64
CA LEU A 298 -11.07 -12.36 14.77
C LEU A 298 -12.41 -12.22 14.06
N ALA A 299 -13.01 -11.09 14.31
CA ALA A 299 -14.11 -10.68 13.51
C ALA A 299 -13.91 -9.21 13.19
N ALA A 300 -13.50 -8.96 11.98
CA ALA A 300 -13.46 -7.61 11.44
C ALA A 300 -14.80 -7.34 10.76
N CYS A 301 -15.49 -6.32 11.25
CA CYS A 301 -16.64 -5.76 10.55
C CYS A 301 -16.22 -4.45 9.88
N GLY A 302 -16.92 -4.09 8.80
CA GLY A 302 -16.67 -2.82 8.16
C GLY A 302 -16.31 -2.93 6.69
N ASN A 303 -16.89 -3.90 5.99
CA ASN A 303 -16.61 -4.05 4.55
C ASN A 303 -15.11 -3.99 4.27
N PRO A 304 -14.30 -4.92 4.79
CA PRO A 304 -12.88 -4.88 4.56
C PRO A 304 -12.62 -4.89 3.06
N ALA A 305 -11.84 -3.95 2.60
CA ALA A 305 -11.25 -4.00 1.27
C ALA A 305 -9.83 -4.53 1.42
N ASP A 306 -9.53 -5.69 0.84
CA ASP A 306 -8.16 -6.13 0.65
C ASP A 306 -7.65 -5.44 -0.61
N VAL A 307 -6.63 -4.60 -0.47
CA VAL A 307 -6.03 -3.80 -1.54
C VAL A 307 -4.55 -4.09 -1.62
N SER A 308 -4.10 -4.53 -2.77
CA SER A 308 -2.67 -4.73 -3.03
C SER A 308 -2.06 -3.43 -3.55
N VAL A 309 -1.10 -2.89 -2.79
CA VAL A 309 -0.32 -1.71 -3.16
C VAL A 309 1.11 -2.14 -3.44
N GLU A 310 1.65 -1.69 -4.54
CA GLU A 310 3.00 -1.98 -4.97
C GLU A 310 3.78 -0.71 -5.26
N VAL A 311 5.07 -0.72 -4.97
CA VAL A 311 6.01 0.32 -5.35
C VAL A 311 7.14 -0.30 -6.17
N TYR A 312 7.48 0.32 -7.28
CA TYR A 312 8.49 -0.18 -8.19
C TYR A 312 9.35 0.95 -8.76
N SER A 313 10.65 0.92 -8.44
CA SER A 313 11.65 1.78 -9.08
C SER A 313 12.15 1.13 -10.35
N THR A 314 11.92 1.77 -11.46
CA THR A 314 12.32 1.27 -12.77
C THR A 314 13.77 1.59 -13.10
N GLN A 315 14.30 2.65 -12.48
CA GLN A 315 15.61 3.22 -12.80
C GLN A 315 15.80 3.38 -14.32
N LEU A 316 14.80 3.88 -15.01
CA LEU A 316 14.91 4.24 -16.42
C LEU A 316 15.51 5.65 -16.55
N THR A 317 16.76 5.75 -16.08
CA THR A 317 17.62 6.92 -16.24
C THR A 317 18.97 6.44 -16.78
N ASP A 318 19.42 7.04 -17.85
CA ASP A 318 20.63 6.59 -18.56
C ASP A 318 21.91 6.66 -17.71
N LEU A 319 21.98 7.64 -16.81
CA LEU A 319 23.23 7.98 -16.15
C LEU A 319 23.73 6.94 -15.15
N TYR A 320 22.83 6.18 -14.54
CA TYR A 320 23.19 5.25 -13.46
C TYR A 320 22.78 3.82 -13.73
N THR A 321 22.04 3.57 -14.80
CA THR A 321 21.50 2.25 -15.01
C THR A 321 21.91 1.70 -16.36
N PRO A 322 22.68 0.64 -16.36
CA PRO A 322 23.11 0.01 -17.59
C PRO A 322 21.92 -0.52 -18.38
N LEU A 323 22.09 -0.62 -19.69
CA LEU A 323 21.11 -1.22 -20.60
C LEU A 323 19.75 -0.49 -20.65
N TYR A 324 19.74 0.82 -20.37
CA TYR A 324 18.54 1.65 -20.31
C TYR A 324 17.55 1.37 -21.44
N ARG A 325 17.93 1.55 -22.72
CA ARG A 325 17.01 1.35 -23.85
C ARG A 325 16.53 -0.08 -24.00
N SER A 326 17.40 -1.02 -23.76
CA SER A 326 17.05 -2.45 -23.83
C SER A 326 16.09 -2.87 -22.72
N ARG A 327 15.95 -2.07 -21.63
CA ARG A 327 15.07 -2.35 -20.51
C ARG A 327 13.70 -1.69 -20.59
N ILE A 328 13.50 -0.67 -21.45
CA ILE A 328 12.21 0.04 -21.56
C ILE A 328 11.06 -0.95 -21.81
N ALA A 329 11.13 -1.75 -22.87
CA ALA A 329 10.10 -2.73 -23.17
C ALA A 329 9.94 -3.82 -22.10
N PRO A 330 11.01 -4.44 -21.56
CA PRO A 330 10.93 -5.31 -20.39
C PRO A 330 10.25 -4.71 -19.16
N VAL A 331 10.55 -3.46 -18.80
CA VAL A 331 9.90 -2.77 -17.67
C VAL A 331 8.40 -2.61 -17.91
N ILE A 332 8.00 -2.13 -19.08
CA ILE A 332 6.59 -1.96 -19.44
C ILE A 332 5.87 -3.31 -19.40
N ASP A 333 6.46 -4.37 -19.98
CA ASP A 333 5.87 -5.71 -19.98
C ASP A 333 5.75 -6.31 -18.57
N ALA A 334 6.73 -6.07 -17.70
CA ALA A 334 6.68 -6.48 -16.30
C ALA A 334 5.55 -5.80 -15.55
N ILE A 335 5.38 -4.48 -15.73
CA ILE A 335 4.30 -3.71 -15.10
C ILE A 335 2.92 -4.18 -15.59
N LYS A 336 2.76 -4.46 -16.88
CA LYS A 336 1.52 -5.02 -17.44
C LYS A 336 1.12 -6.34 -16.79
N LYS A 337 2.09 -7.18 -16.47
CA LYS A 337 1.88 -8.50 -15.87
C LYS A 337 1.73 -8.46 -14.35
N ALA A 338 1.95 -7.33 -13.73
CA ALA A 338 1.80 -7.19 -12.29
C ALA A 338 0.33 -7.37 -11.88
N GLU A 339 0.12 -8.05 -10.75
CA GLU A 339 -1.22 -8.41 -10.26
C GLU A 339 -1.76 -7.44 -9.21
N SER A 340 -1.03 -6.37 -8.91
CA SER A 340 -1.39 -5.40 -7.89
C SER A 340 -2.59 -4.54 -8.30
N ASP A 341 -3.44 -4.18 -7.35
CA ASP A 341 -4.56 -3.26 -7.58
C ASP A 341 -4.08 -1.84 -7.86
N ILE A 342 -2.98 -1.45 -7.20
CA ILE A 342 -2.36 -0.13 -7.35
C ILE A 342 -0.84 -0.30 -7.43
N ILE A 343 -0.21 0.36 -8.39
CA ILE A 343 1.25 0.42 -8.52
C ILE A 343 1.70 1.88 -8.54
N CYS A 344 2.63 2.23 -7.66
CA CYS A 344 3.45 3.42 -7.73
C CYS A 344 4.72 3.09 -8.50
N VAL A 345 4.89 3.69 -9.65
CA VAL A 345 6.07 3.53 -10.51
C VAL A 345 6.94 4.76 -10.41
N ASN A 346 8.22 4.57 -10.11
CA ASN A 346 9.19 5.64 -9.90
C ASN A 346 10.29 5.58 -10.97
N GLU A 347 10.93 6.75 -11.19
CA GLU A 347 12.15 6.90 -11.97
C GLU A 347 12.02 6.56 -13.47
N ILE A 348 10.87 6.86 -14.06
CA ILE A 348 10.74 6.97 -15.52
C ILE A 348 10.90 8.45 -15.90
N ARG A 349 12.13 8.95 -15.95
CA ARG A 349 12.38 10.39 -16.09
C ARG A 349 12.02 10.96 -17.45
N SER A 350 12.05 10.15 -18.51
CA SER A 350 11.69 10.58 -19.86
C SER A 350 10.16 10.67 -20.03
N PRO A 351 9.58 11.83 -20.40
CA PRO A 351 8.16 11.95 -20.73
C PRO A 351 7.73 10.96 -21.82
N LYS A 352 8.54 10.73 -22.83
CA LYS A 352 8.29 9.76 -23.90
C LYS A 352 8.13 8.33 -23.37
N ASN A 353 8.92 7.92 -22.38
CA ASN A 353 8.79 6.60 -21.77
C ASN A 353 7.57 6.51 -20.84
N LEU A 354 7.20 7.62 -20.19
CA LEU A 354 5.93 7.72 -19.45
C LEU A 354 4.73 7.59 -20.39
N ASP A 355 4.76 8.24 -21.56
CA ASP A 355 3.71 8.12 -22.56
C ASP A 355 3.60 6.69 -23.12
N ALA A 356 4.75 6.05 -23.36
CA ALA A 356 4.77 4.64 -23.79
C ALA A 356 4.21 3.69 -22.71
N LEU A 357 4.48 3.93 -21.44
CA LEU A 357 3.87 3.20 -20.33
C LEU A 357 2.38 3.46 -20.26
N LEU A 358 1.94 4.72 -20.40
CA LEU A 358 0.54 5.13 -20.41
C LEU A 358 -0.25 4.35 -21.46
N GLU A 359 0.24 4.34 -22.70
CA GLU A 359 -0.40 3.64 -23.82
C GLU A 359 -0.45 2.13 -23.60
N ALA A 360 0.68 1.56 -23.15
CA ALA A 360 0.81 0.11 -23.01
C ALA A 360 -0.03 -0.49 -21.87
N THR A 361 -0.36 0.28 -20.83
CA THR A 361 -1.04 -0.22 -19.62
C THR A 361 -2.53 0.12 -19.55
N GLU A 362 -3.12 0.65 -20.62
CA GLU A 362 -4.51 1.13 -20.63
C GLU A 362 -5.54 0.04 -20.33
N GLU A 363 -5.31 -1.17 -20.82
CA GLU A 363 -6.23 -2.29 -20.66
C GLU A 363 -6.16 -2.86 -19.22
N GLU A 364 -4.97 -3.01 -18.67
CA GLU A 364 -4.73 -3.62 -17.36
C GLU A 364 -5.03 -2.67 -16.19
N TYR A 365 -4.76 -1.37 -16.39
CA TYR A 365 -4.94 -0.31 -15.40
C TYR A 365 -5.78 0.83 -15.99
N PRO A 366 -7.11 0.76 -15.89
CA PRO A 366 -8.00 1.76 -16.50
C PRO A 366 -7.90 3.15 -15.86
N TYR A 367 -7.39 3.24 -14.62
CA TYR A 367 -7.22 4.51 -13.91
C TYR A 367 -5.72 4.79 -13.73
N ARG A 368 -5.26 5.94 -14.22
CA ARG A 368 -3.83 6.24 -14.31
C ARG A 368 -3.57 7.72 -14.06
N VAL A 369 -2.48 8.02 -13.34
CA VAL A 369 -2.00 9.37 -13.09
C VAL A 369 -0.51 9.42 -13.38
N PHE A 370 -0.09 10.36 -14.21
CA PHE A 370 1.31 10.56 -14.61
C PHE A 370 1.78 11.95 -14.22
N SER A 371 2.97 12.06 -13.67
CA SER A 371 3.50 13.30 -13.13
C SER A 371 3.60 14.44 -14.15
N HIS A 372 3.81 14.14 -15.44
CA HIS A 372 3.86 15.14 -16.50
C HIS A 372 2.48 15.66 -16.94
N GLN A 373 1.39 15.06 -16.45
CA GLN A 373 -0.01 15.43 -16.71
C GLN A 373 -0.68 16.14 -15.53
N VAL A 374 0.02 16.23 -14.39
CA VAL A 374 -0.48 16.86 -13.15
C VAL A 374 0.19 18.21 -12.97
N GLU A 375 -0.57 19.20 -12.52
CA GLU A 375 0.02 20.46 -12.08
C GLU A 375 0.91 20.21 -10.85
N VAL A 376 2.19 20.56 -10.97
CA VAL A 376 3.19 20.32 -9.93
C VAL A 376 3.56 21.63 -9.26
N SER A 377 3.29 21.73 -7.97
CA SER A 377 3.70 22.85 -7.13
C SER A 377 5.10 22.61 -6.55
N ASP A 378 5.86 23.67 -6.33
CA ASP A 378 7.06 23.57 -5.50
C ASP A 378 6.62 23.34 -4.04
N ALA A 379 7.26 22.41 -3.35
CA ALA A 379 7.05 22.23 -1.93
C ALA A 379 7.56 23.49 -1.22
N ASP A 380 6.69 24.16 -0.47
CA ASP A 380 7.06 25.37 0.25
C ASP A 380 8.04 25.02 1.37
N LEU A 381 9.21 25.64 1.32
CA LEU A 381 10.28 25.49 2.30
C LEU A 381 10.50 26.77 3.11
N SER A 382 9.60 27.75 2.98
CA SER A 382 9.75 29.08 3.58
C SER A 382 9.91 29.05 5.10
N ASP A 383 9.40 28.01 5.76
CA ASP A 383 9.41 27.87 7.22
C ASP A 383 10.63 27.11 7.75
N GLN A 384 11.45 26.52 6.88
CA GLN A 384 12.62 25.75 7.30
C GLN A 384 13.86 26.65 7.43
N GLN A 385 14.32 26.83 8.64
CA GLN A 385 15.51 27.62 8.95
C GLN A 385 16.77 27.01 8.35
N GLY A 386 17.39 27.73 7.45
CA GLY A 386 18.69 27.38 6.86
C GLY A 386 18.63 26.93 5.43
N ALA A 387 17.44 27.13 4.88
CA ALA A 387 17.05 26.53 3.73
C ALA A 387 17.69 26.79 2.42
N VAL A 388 16.96 27.23 1.57
CA VAL A 388 17.24 27.16 0.14
C VAL A 388 18.47 27.97 -0.17
N PRO A 389 19.59 27.35 -0.55
CA PRO A 389 20.73 28.12 -1.04
C PRO A 389 20.30 28.91 -2.27
N GLU A 390 20.66 30.19 -2.31
CA GLU A 390 20.45 31.12 -3.43
C GLU A 390 20.96 30.69 -4.83
N PRO A 391 21.68 29.58 -5.04
CA PRO A 391 22.38 29.29 -6.30
C PRO A 391 21.53 28.69 -7.42
N TYR A 392 20.23 28.53 -7.27
CA TYR A 392 19.36 28.04 -8.34
C TYR A 392 19.12 29.02 -9.49
N THR A 393 19.75 30.17 -9.44
CA THR A 393 19.66 31.17 -10.51
C THR A 393 20.80 31.08 -11.52
N VAL A 394 21.75 30.17 -11.32
CA VAL A 394 22.95 30.08 -12.17
C VAL A 394 22.81 28.83 -13.07
N ALA A 395 22.92 29.05 -14.38
CA ALA A 395 23.03 27.99 -15.35
C ALA A 395 24.27 27.11 -15.08
N ALA A 396 24.20 25.80 -15.40
CA ALA A 396 25.31 24.89 -15.21
C ALA A 396 26.56 25.28 -16.03
N CYS A 397 26.35 25.84 -17.20
CA CYS A 397 27.42 26.27 -18.11
C CYS A 397 27.40 27.78 -18.26
N THR A 398 28.30 28.50 -17.58
CA THR A 398 28.43 29.96 -17.64
C THR A 398 29.77 30.40 -18.22
N GLY A 399 29.82 31.57 -18.80
CA GLY A 399 31.07 32.18 -19.30
C GLY A 399 31.84 31.30 -20.28
N ALA A 400 33.08 30.93 -19.93
CA ALA A 400 33.92 30.09 -20.78
C ALA A 400 33.34 28.67 -20.98
N MET A 401 32.60 28.13 -20.00
CA MET A 401 32.00 26.81 -20.09
C MET A 401 30.85 26.75 -21.11
N GLN A 402 30.13 27.86 -21.28
CA GLN A 402 29.10 27.94 -22.32
C GLN A 402 29.70 27.82 -23.73
N THR A 403 30.87 28.45 -23.95
CA THR A 403 31.59 28.31 -25.25
C THR A 403 32.03 26.86 -25.47
N GLN A 404 32.56 26.24 -24.43
CA GLN A 404 32.99 24.84 -24.50
C GLN A 404 31.81 23.87 -24.71
N LEU A 405 30.66 24.14 -24.09
CA LEU A 405 29.42 23.38 -24.34
C LEU A 405 28.99 23.52 -25.81
N ASN A 406 29.00 24.70 -26.37
CA ASN A 406 28.66 24.93 -27.77
C ASN A 406 29.61 24.17 -28.70
N ASP A 407 30.92 24.25 -28.48
CA ASP A 407 31.93 23.51 -29.25
C ASP A 407 31.71 22.01 -29.16
N LEU A 408 31.36 21.51 -27.99
CA LEU A 408 31.01 20.09 -27.79
C LEU A 408 29.75 19.71 -28.56
N MET A 409 28.68 20.50 -28.43
CA MET A 409 27.41 20.20 -29.10
C MET A 409 27.53 20.30 -30.63
N ASP A 410 28.36 21.23 -31.17
CA ASP A 410 28.67 21.28 -32.60
C ASP A 410 29.35 20.04 -33.08
N CYS A 411 30.27 19.47 -32.27
CA CYS A 411 30.92 18.19 -32.58
C CYS A 411 29.92 17.02 -32.51
N VAL A 412 29.05 17.00 -31.49
CA VAL A 412 27.99 16.00 -31.35
C VAL A 412 27.05 16.04 -32.55
N ASP A 413 26.59 17.20 -32.97
CA ASP A 413 25.74 17.39 -34.15
C ASP A 413 26.42 16.80 -35.41
N GLN A 414 27.69 17.05 -35.55
CA GLN A 414 28.42 16.62 -36.74
C GLN A 414 28.68 15.12 -36.80
N TYR A 415 28.93 14.47 -35.67
CA TYR A 415 29.43 13.10 -35.64
C TYR A 415 28.60 12.11 -34.83
N CYS A 416 27.91 12.56 -33.81
CA CYS A 416 27.28 11.71 -32.79
C CYS A 416 25.76 11.93 -32.63
N ALA A 417 25.15 12.67 -33.54
CA ALA A 417 23.69 12.89 -33.55
C ALA A 417 23.07 12.37 -34.84
N LYS A 418 21.79 12.04 -34.79
CA LYS A 418 20.95 11.73 -35.93
C LYS A 418 19.86 12.78 -36.06
N ASP A 419 19.54 13.19 -37.27
CA ASP A 419 18.35 13.99 -37.54
C ASP A 419 17.10 13.08 -37.46
N ASP A 420 16.24 13.34 -36.49
CA ASP A 420 14.98 12.63 -36.28
C ASP A 420 13.78 13.31 -36.95
N GLY A 421 14.02 14.40 -37.71
CA GLY A 421 13.01 15.24 -38.31
C GLY A 421 12.54 16.43 -37.46
N ASN A 422 12.94 16.48 -36.21
CA ASN A 422 12.66 17.58 -35.26
C ASN A 422 13.94 18.28 -34.77
N GLY A 423 15.11 17.77 -35.19
CA GLY A 423 16.42 18.27 -34.82
C GLY A 423 17.45 17.16 -34.73
N HIS A 424 18.67 17.53 -34.31
CA HIS A 424 19.74 16.55 -34.14
C HIS A 424 19.71 16.00 -32.72
N VAL A 425 19.28 14.76 -32.59
CA VAL A 425 19.23 14.04 -31.32
C VAL A 425 20.49 13.17 -31.16
N PHE A 426 21.08 13.21 -29.98
CA PHE A 426 22.24 12.39 -29.63
C PHE A 426 21.94 10.90 -29.82
N ILE A 427 22.87 10.16 -30.44
CA ILE A 427 22.77 8.72 -30.64
C ILE A 427 23.08 8.05 -29.30
N ASN A 428 22.04 7.61 -28.62
CA ASN A 428 22.18 6.91 -27.33
C ASN A 428 21.76 5.44 -27.46
N ASP A 429 22.34 4.72 -28.43
CA ASP A 429 22.09 3.29 -28.65
C ASP A 429 23.13 2.46 -27.87
N GLY A 430 22.90 2.28 -26.57
CA GLY A 430 23.86 1.60 -25.69
C GLY A 430 25.14 2.42 -25.54
N ASN A 431 26.30 1.80 -25.76
CA ASN A 431 27.58 2.50 -25.69
C ASN A 431 27.93 3.31 -26.94
N GLU A 432 27.13 3.19 -28.03
CA GLU A 432 27.50 3.82 -29.32
C GLU A 432 27.65 5.35 -29.23
N GLY A 433 26.77 6.01 -28.46
CA GLY A 433 26.84 7.45 -28.29
C GLY A 433 28.00 7.90 -27.42
N ALA A 434 28.22 7.21 -26.30
CA ALA A 434 29.37 7.48 -25.42
C ALA A 434 30.70 7.19 -26.12
N ASP A 435 30.77 6.07 -26.84
CA ASP A 435 31.92 5.70 -27.65
C ASP A 435 32.15 6.74 -28.76
N CYS A 436 31.08 7.24 -29.40
CA CYS A 436 31.20 8.30 -30.40
C CYS A 436 31.78 9.58 -29.82
N VAL A 437 31.27 10.06 -28.67
CA VAL A 437 31.80 11.26 -28.00
C VAL A 437 33.28 11.04 -27.62
N SER A 438 33.60 9.85 -27.09
CA SER A 438 34.97 9.48 -26.74
C SER A 438 35.90 9.46 -27.95
N ASP A 439 35.42 8.92 -29.08
CA ASP A 439 36.27 8.77 -30.30
C ASP A 439 36.37 10.05 -31.13
N LYS A 440 35.32 10.85 -31.19
CA LYS A 440 35.20 11.98 -32.12
C LYS A 440 35.22 13.35 -31.46
N CYS A 441 34.72 13.47 -30.22
CA CYS A 441 34.48 14.75 -29.55
C CYS A 441 35.26 14.88 -28.22
N MET A 442 36.13 13.93 -27.87
CA MET A 442 36.88 13.97 -26.61
C MET A 442 37.74 15.21 -26.44
N ASP A 443 38.28 15.77 -27.49
CA ASP A 443 39.05 17.01 -27.43
C ASP A 443 38.19 18.21 -26.98
N LYS A 444 36.90 18.20 -27.28
CA LYS A 444 35.91 19.20 -26.81
C LYS A 444 35.41 18.88 -25.40
N ALA A 445 35.14 17.60 -25.16
CA ALA A 445 34.66 17.15 -23.84
C ALA A 445 35.77 17.27 -22.77
N ALA A 446 37.04 17.05 -23.10
CA ALA A 446 38.12 17.02 -22.14
C ALA A 446 38.28 18.27 -21.29
N LEU A 447 37.98 19.45 -21.84
CA LEU A 447 38.01 20.69 -21.10
C LEU A 447 36.88 20.80 -20.03
N LEU A 448 35.75 20.14 -20.28
CA LEU A 448 34.65 20.06 -19.33
C LEU A 448 34.87 18.94 -18.30
N VAL A 449 35.36 17.77 -18.76
CA VAL A 449 35.63 16.59 -17.92
C VAL A 449 36.77 16.83 -16.94
N LEU A 450 37.90 17.41 -17.42
CA LEU A 450 39.12 17.59 -16.64
C LEU A 450 39.25 18.97 -15.96
N GLY A 451 38.26 19.85 -16.16
CA GLY A 451 38.23 21.16 -15.56
C GLY A 451 37.89 21.16 -14.07
N GLY A 452 37.81 22.35 -13.49
CA GLY A 452 37.34 22.50 -12.09
C GLY A 452 35.84 22.20 -11.91
N ALA A 453 35.33 22.43 -10.71
CA ALA A 453 33.96 22.13 -10.34
C ALA A 453 32.91 22.68 -11.32
N ASP A 454 33.07 23.93 -11.79
CA ASP A 454 32.13 24.54 -12.74
C ASP A 454 32.15 23.83 -14.11
N ALA A 455 33.30 23.36 -14.56
CA ALA A 455 33.42 22.64 -15.81
C ALA A 455 32.79 21.23 -15.70
N GLN A 456 33.00 20.56 -14.58
CA GLN A 456 32.37 19.27 -14.29
C GLN A 456 30.86 19.37 -14.15
N ALA A 457 30.35 20.45 -13.54
CA ALA A 457 28.93 20.72 -13.47
C ALA A 457 28.29 20.92 -14.86
N CYS A 458 28.96 21.68 -15.71
CA CYS A 458 28.57 21.85 -17.12
C CYS A 458 28.59 20.53 -17.89
N TRP A 459 29.62 19.74 -17.72
CA TRP A 459 29.73 18.39 -18.32
C TRP A 459 28.58 17.48 -17.88
N LEU A 460 28.31 17.44 -16.57
CA LEU A 460 27.24 16.61 -16.03
C LEU A 460 25.86 17.03 -16.57
N CYS A 461 25.61 18.34 -16.67
CA CYS A 461 24.39 18.84 -17.31
C CYS A 461 24.30 18.38 -18.77
N ALA A 462 25.35 18.59 -19.57
CA ALA A 462 25.38 18.21 -20.97
C ALA A 462 25.13 16.69 -21.12
N LEU A 463 25.82 15.89 -20.33
CA LEU A 463 25.70 14.42 -20.35
C LEU A 463 24.27 13.95 -20.04
N THR A 464 23.65 14.50 -18.98
CA THR A 464 22.29 14.10 -18.58
C THR A 464 21.22 14.55 -19.56
N GLN A 465 21.38 15.73 -20.17
CA GLN A 465 20.44 16.19 -21.21
C GLN A 465 20.58 15.36 -22.49
N MET A 466 21.80 15.01 -22.90
CA MET A 466 22.03 14.09 -24.02
C MET A 466 21.43 12.68 -23.73
N ALA A 467 21.57 12.21 -22.52
CA ALA A 467 20.98 10.94 -22.07
C ALA A 467 19.45 10.95 -22.12
N GLY A 468 18.82 12.11 -21.92
CA GLY A 468 17.38 12.30 -22.02
C GLY A 468 16.81 12.31 -23.44
N GLU A 469 17.63 12.05 -24.47
CA GLU A 469 17.24 12.12 -25.89
C GLU A 469 16.81 13.53 -26.34
N GLU A 470 17.28 14.56 -25.65
CA GLU A 470 17.03 15.94 -26.04
C GLU A 470 17.86 16.31 -27.29
N THR A 471 17.34 17.27 -28.06
CA THR A 471 18.11 17.81 -29.17
C THR A 471 19.35 18.54 -28.65
N THR A 472 20.40 18.60 -29.44
CA THR A 472 21.63 19.36 -29.06
C THR A 472 21.35 20.84 -28.78
N GLU A 473 20.34 21.41 -29.44
CA GLU A 473 19.89 22.76 -29.14
C GLU A 473 19.20 22.87 -27.76
N ALA A 474 18.34 21.90 -27.43
CA ALA A 474 17.72 21.81 -26.10
C ALA A 474 18.76 21.62 -25.00
N VAL A 475 19.83 20.84 -25.26
CA VAL A 475 20.96 20.71 -24.34
C VAL A 475 21.68 22.05 -24.10
N ARG A 476 21.95 22.82 -25.18
CA ARG A 476 22.53 24.15 -25.06
C ARG A 476 21.66 25.09 -24.22
N GLU A 477 20.39 25.13 -24.54
CA GLU A 477 19.42 25.95 -23.81
C GLU A 477 19.32 25.56 -22.34
N ALA A 478 19.17 24.27 -22.07
CA ALA A 478 19.03 23.75 -20.71
C ALA A 478 20.25 24.01 -19.84
N CYS A 479 21.44 23.84 -20.38
CA CYS A 479 22.67 23.94 -19.59
C CYS A 479 23.26 25.33 -19.52
N ALA A 480 22.96 26.24 -20.47
CA ALA A 480 23.56 27.58 -20.53
C ALA A 480 22.57 28.74 -20.40
N GLY A 481 21.28 28.52 -20.63
CA GLY A 481 20.31 29.60 -20.77
C GLY A 481 19.22 29.66 -19.72
N ASP A 482 18.89 28.55 -19.04
CA ASP A 482 17.70 28.44 -18.22
C ASP A 482 18.04 28.28 -16.72
N PRO A 483 17.45 29.10 -15.83
CA PRO A 483 17.54 28.92 -14.38
C PRO A 483 17.01 27.53 -13.92
N LEU A 484 16.12 26.89 -14.69
CA LEU A 484 15.66 25.54 -14.42
C LEU A 484 16.75 24.47 -14.65
N ALA A 485 17.87 24.83 -15.25
CA ALA A 485 19.07 23.99 -15.32
C ALA A 485 19.69 23.63 -13.95
N ARG A 486 19.07 24.06 -12.86
CA ARG A 486 19.34 23.54 -11.50
C ARG A 486 19.27 22.03 -11.41
N TYR A 487 18.49 21.39 -12.27
CA TYR A 487 18.46 19.96 -12.40
C TYR A 487 19.33 19.52 -13.58
N ALA A 488 20.25 18.61 -13.33
CA ALA A 488 21.05 18.03 -14.38
C ALA A 488 20.20 17.34 -15.45
N TYR A 489 19.00 16.87 -15.08
CA TYR A 489 18.03 16.25 -15.96
C TYR A 489 16.72 17.03 -15.96
N ARG A 490 16.32 17.54 -17.12
CA ARG A 490 15.08 18.36 -17.26
C ARG A 490 13.79 17.56 -17.23
N GLY A 491 13.82 16.29 -17.55
CA GLY A 491 12.68 15.40 -17.71
C GLY A 491 11.43 15.72 -16.86
N SER A 492 10.79 14.70 -16.39
CA SER A 492 9.67 14.81 -15.44
C SER A 492 10.09 14.36 -14.05
N LEU A 493 9.19 14.44 -13.08
CA LEU A 493 9.35 13.78 -11.78
C LEU A 493 9.54 12.26 -11.92
N GLY A 494 9.18 11.69 -13.07
CA GLY A 494 9.36 10.28 -13.34
C GLY A 494 8.40 9.38 -12.57
N LEU A 495 7.25 9.89 -12.15
CA LEU A 495 6.28 9.19 -11.31
C LEU A 495 5.03 8.85 -12.10
N ALA A 496 4.50 7.65 -11.84
CA ALA A 496 3.19 7.23 -12.32
C ALA A 496 2.46 6.42 -11.26
N VAL A 497 1.14 6.59 -11.17
CA VAL A 497 0.24 5.74 -10.41
C VAL A 497 -0.67 5.03 -11.38
N LEU A 498 -0.64 3.72 -11.37
CA LEU A 498 -1.48 2.84 -12.17
C LEU A 498 -2.44 2.12 -11.22
N SER A 499 -3.74 2.08 -11.56
CA SER A 499 -4.75 1.53 -10.66
C SER A 499 -5.86 0.79 -11.39
N ARG A 500 -6.31 -0.30 -10.80
CA ARG A 500 -7.56 -0.99 -11.15
C ARG A 500 -8.77 -0.42 -10.42
N LEU A 501 -8.51 0.39 -9.38
CA LEU A 501 -9.52 1.10 -8.60
C LEU A 501 -9.66 2.54 -9.10
N PRO A 502 -10.86 3.14 -9.04
CA PRO A 502 -11.04 4.54 -9.41
C PRO A 502 -10.14 5.47 -8.61
N LEU A 503 -9.61 6.48 -9.28
CA LEU A 503 -8.73 7.49 -8.71
C LEU A 503 -9.43 8.86 -8.70
N GLY A 504 -9.21 9.64 -7.64
CA GLY A 504 -9.63 11.03 -7.54
C GLY A 504 -8.65 12.00 -8.19
N GLU A 505 -8.87 13.30 -7.97
CA GLU A 505 -8.01 14.37 -8.48
C GLU A 505 -6.63 14.32 -7.82
N ALA A 506 -5.60 14.18 -8.64
CA ALA A 506 -4.23 14.07 -8.18
C ALA A 506 -3.59 15.44 -7.94
N LYS A 507 -2.67 15.52 -6.98
CA LYS A 507 -1.79 16.67 -6.73
C LYS A 507 -0.34 16.27 -6.81
N GLY A 508 0.52 17.15 -7.31
CA GLY A 508 1.95 16.92 -7.41
C GLY A 508 2.76 17.97 -6.69
N TRP A 509 3.87 17.55 -6.08
CA TRP A 509 4.85 18.44 -5.49
C TRP A 509 6.26 18.08 -5.92
N ARG A 510 7.04 19.12 -6.20
CA ARG A 510 8.47 19.02 -6.42
C ARG A 510 9.16 19.11 -5.07
N LEU A 511 9.95 18.12 -4.73
CA LEU A 511 10.74 18.11 -3.50
C LEU A 511 12.05 18.87 -3.69
N PRO A 512 12.63 19.42 -2.59
CA PRO A 512 13.98 19.98 -2.63
C PRO A 512 14.96 18.93 -3.14
N SER A 513 15.59 19.18 -4.28
CA SER A 513 16.48 18.19 -4.89
C SER A 513 17.51 18.84 -5.80
N THR A 514 18.65 18.19 -5.92
CA THR A 514 19.72 18.54 -6.85
C THR A 514 20.00 17.35 -7.78
N GLY A 515 20.47 17.62 -8.98
CA GLY A 515 20.75 16.61 -10.01
C GLY A 515 19.51 16.19 -10.77
N TRP A 516 18.58 15.50 -10.11
CA TRP A 516 17.29 15.08 -10.66
C TRP A 516 16.13 15.73 -9.95
N MET A 517 15.02 15.88 -10.66
CA MET A 517 13.78 16.25 -10.01
C MET A 517 13.20 15.07 -9.24
N HIS A 518 13.10 15.21 -7.94
CA HIS A 518 12.35 14.30 -7.09
C HIS A 518 11.02 14.92 -6.69
N GLY A 519 10.02 14.11 -6.45
CA GLY A 519 8.71 14.62 -6.14
C GLY A 519 7.79 13.63 -5.47
N LEU A 520 6.58 14.10 -5.23
CA LEU A 520 5.51 13.36 -4.60
C LEU A 520 4.22 13.59 -5.36
N LEU A 521 3.51 12.52 -5.69
CA LEU A 521 2.12 12.55 -6.17
C LEU A 521 1.21 12.08 -5.05
N GLN A 522 0.20 12.86 -4.68
CA GLN A 522 -0.94 12.42 -3.89
C GLN A 522 -2.06 12.05 -4.84
N VAL A 523 -2.59 10.84 -4.69
CA VAL A 523 -3.71 10.36 -5.50
C VAL A 523 -4.75 9.74 -4.57
N PRO A 524 -5.92 10.37 -4.41
CA PRO A 524 -7.04 9.76 -3.69
C PRO A 524 -7.49 8.49 -4.41
N VAL A 525 -7.77 7.44 -3.66
CA VAL A 525 -8.23 6.15 -4.19
C VAL A 525 -9.63 5.86 -3.68
N ASP A 526 -10.56 5.63 -4.59
CA ASP A 526 -11.93 5.26 -4.26
C ASP A 526 -12.02 3.77 -3.96
N LEU A 527 -11.98 3.41 -2.69
CA LEU A 527 -12.08 2.03 -2.26
C LEU A 527 -13.52 1.51 -2.34
N PRO A 528 -13.72 0.21 -2.65
CA PRO A 528 -15.06 -0.38 -2.74
C PRO A 528 -15.89 -0.26 -1.46
N ASN A 529 -15.23 -0.14 -0.31
CA ASN A 529 -15.86 0.02 1.00
C ASN A 529 -16.11 1.49 1.39
N GLY A 530 -15.73 2.44 0.55
CA GLY A 530 -15.93 3.88 0.78
C GLY A 530 -15.00 4.50 1.84
N VAL A 531 -14.00 3.75 2.32
CA VAL A 531 -12.96 4.32 3.20
C VAL A 531 -12.07 5.24 2.38
N PRO A 532 -11.84 6.49 2.80
CA PRO A 532 -10.93 7.37 2.10
C PRO A 532 -9.49 6.88 2.27
N LEU A 533 -8.81 6.69 1.14
CA LEU A 533 -7.40 6.33 1.08
C LEU A 533 -6.65 7.32 0.18
N ASP A 534 -5.59 7.90 0.68
CA ASP A 534 -4.65 8.69 -0.11
C ASP A 534 -3.39 7.89 -0.38
N LEU A 535 -3.07 7.66 -1.64
CA LEU A 535 -1.78 7.13 -2.05
C LEU A 535 -0.81 8.28 -2.31
N TYR A 536 0.37 8.20 -1.70
CA TYR A 536 1.51 9.06 -1.97
C TYR A 536 2.56 8.25 -2.70
N CYS A 537 2.81 8.59 -3.95
CA CYS A 537 3.81 7.95 -4.81
C CYS A 537 4.97 8.90 -5.00
N GLY A 538 6.18 8.49 -4.63
CA GLY A 538 7.35 9.36 -4.71
C GLY A 538 8.68 8.63 -4.64
N ASP A 539 9.74 9.38 -4.85
CA ASP A 539 11.11 8.93 -4.68
C ASP A 539 11.94 10.02 -3.99
N LEU A 540 12.94 9.61 -3.22
CA LEU A 540 13.91 10.52 -2.59
C LEU A 540 15.23 10.46 -3.35
N THR A 541 16.07 11.46 -3.10
CA THR A 541 17.38 11.57 -3.74
C THR A 541 18.23 10.31 -3.53
N LEU A 542 18.77 9.77 -4.63
CA LEU A 542 19.78 8.72 -4.58
C LEU A 542 21.13 9.33 -4.18
N PRO A 543 21.78 8.90 -3.10
CA PRO A 543 23.13 9.29 -2.79
C PRO A 543 24.11 8.78 -3.84
N VAL A 544 24.83 9.66 -4.51
CA VAL A 544 25.80 9.31 -5.53
C VAL A 544 27.16 9.89 -5.16
N SER A 545 28.08 9.03 -4.80
CA SER A 545 29.45 9.43 -4.47
C SER A 545 30.18 10.02 -5.68
N GLY A 546 31.02 11.03 -5.44
CA GLY A 546 31.91 11.60 -6.47
C GLY A 546 31.28 12.63 -7.39
N ILE A 547 29.98 12.90 -7.31
CA ILE A 547 29.36 14.00 -8.06
C ILE A 547 29.68 15.35 -7.37
N VAL A 548 30.05 16.34 -8.17
CA VAL A 548 30.52 17.64 -7.70
C VAL A 548 29.41 18.70 -7.77
N PHE A 549 29.42 19.63 -6.80
CA PHE A 549 28.59 20.83 -6.88
C PHE A 549 28.58 21.45 -8.30
N PRO A 550 27.44 21.99 -8.81
CA PRO A 550 26.21 22.28 -8.07
C PRO A 550 25.23 21.10 -7.96
N TYR A 551 25.57 19.92 -8.42
CA TYR A 551 24.69 18.75 -8.47
C TYR A 551 24.94 17.76 -7.33
N VAL A 552 25.50 18.22 -6.22
CA VAL A 552 25.76 17.41 -5.02
C VAL A 552 25.07 18.02 -3.83
N GLY A 553 24.00 17.34 -3.34
CA GLY A 553 23.36 17.64 -2.06
C GLY A 553 23.22 19.13 -1.76
N HIS A 554 22.58 19.85 -2.66
CA HIS A 554 22.52 21.30 -2.64
C HIS A 554 21.89 21.86 -1.37
N TYR A 555 20.91 21.13 -0.83
CA TYR A 555 20.24 21.42 0.41
C TYR A 555 20.98 20.87 1.64
N GLY A 556 22.16 20.32 1.48
CA GLY A 556 22.97 19.77 2.57
C GLY A 556 23.57 20.80 3.54
N GLY A 557 23.30 22.08 3.36
CA GLY A 557 23.75 23.14 4.26
C GLY A 557 25.27 23.15 4.45
N ALA A 558 25.71 23.00 5.72
CA ALA A 558 27.12 22.95 6.09
C ALA A 558 27.77 21.56 5.91
N SER A 559 27.03 20.53 5.48
CA SER A 559 27.56 19.19 5.27
C SER A 559 28.54 19.14 4.11
N GLU A 560 29.46 18.19 4.12
CA GLU A 560 30.46 17.95 3.07
C GLU A 560 30.38 16.55 2.53
N GLY A 561 30.78 16.36 1.28
CA GLY A 561 30.82 15.05 0.62
C GLY A 561 29.45 14.36 0.61
N ASP A 562 29.43 13.05 0.86
CA ASP A 562 28.23 12.21 0.80
C ASP A 562 27.18 12.57 1.89
N ALA A 563 27.61 13.22 2.99
CA ALA A 563 26.68 13.70 4.01
C ALA A 563 25.69 14.76 3.51
N ARG A 564 26.00 15.43 2.39
CA ARG A 564 25.07 16.38 1.75
C ARG A 564 23.85 15.67 1.16
N TRP A 565 24.04 14.49 0.62
CA TRP A 565 22.94 13.68 0.08
C TRP A 565 21.98 13.22 1.18
N VAL A 566 22.53 12.81 2.34
CA VAL A 566 21.71 12.44 3.51
C VAL A 566 20.94 13.64 4.04
N ALA A 567 21.58 14.80 4.11
CA ALA A 567 20.91 16.03 4.55
C ALA A 567 19.77 16.46 3.59
N GLU A 568 19.97 16.32 2.28
CA GLU A 568 18.91 16.58 1.28
C GLU A 568 17.77 15.55 1.43
N GLN A 569 18.08 14.26 1.59
CA GLN A 569 17.07 13.23 1.82
C GLN A 569 16.27 13.49 3.11
N LEU A 570 16.91 13.94 4.20
CA LEU A 570 16.23 14.28 5.46
C LEU A 570 15.21 15.39 5.23
N LEU A 571 15.62 16.45 4.54
CA LEU A 571 14.73 17.56 4.20
C LEU A 571 13.55 17.10 3.33
N GLN A 572 13.80 16.19 2.38
CA GLN A 572 12.75 15.59 1.56
C GLN A 572 11.80 14.73 2.41
N ALA A 573 12.33 13.90 3.30
CA ALA A 573 11.53 13.05 4.19
C ALA A 573 10.64 13.88 5.12
N GLU A 574 11.18 14.93 5.76
CA GLU A 574 10.42 15.87 6.58
C GLU A 574 9.29 16.51 5.77
N ARG A 575 9.59 16.99 4.56
CA ARG A 575 8.56 17.61 3.71
C ARG A 575 7.49 16.63 3.24
N VAL A 576 7.83 15.37 2.95
CA VAL A 576 6.86 14.32 2.65
C VAL A 576 5.92 14.08 3.84
N LEU A 577 6.45 14.03 5.07
CA LEU A 577 5.66 13.87 6.29
C LEU A 577 4.71 15.06 6.52
N ASP A 578 5.17 16.28 6.31
CA ASP A 578 4.35 17.49 6.39
C ASP A 578 3.20 17.44 5.40
N LEU A 579 3.48 17.13 4.12
CA LEU A 579 2.45 17.02 3.07
C LEU A 579 1.41 15.94 3.40
N ILE A 580 1.84 14.78 3.87
CA ILE A 580 0.91 13.72 4.34
C ILE A 580 0.07 14.24 5.51
N GLY A 581 0.68 14.97 6.45
CA GLY A 581 0.01 15.58 7.58
C GLY A 581 -1.03 16.62 7.17
N GLU A 582 -0.66 17.53 6.27
CA GLU A 582 -1.50 18.61 5.76
C GLU A 582 -2.69 18.09 4.94
N GLN A 583 -2.44 17.18 4.00
CA GLN A 583 -3.46 16.74 3.05
C GLN A 583 -4.39 15.66 3.64
N SER A 584 -3.84 14.55 4.15
CA SER A 584 -4.64 13.44 4.67
C SER A 584 -5.08 13.65 6.12
N GLY A 585 -4.29 14.40 6.92
CA GLY A 585 -4.66 14.72 8.30
C GLY A 585 -5.94 15.55 8.41
N ALA A 586 -6.13 16.50 7.50
CA ALA A 586 -7.31 17.35 7.47
C ALA A 586 -8.59 16.61 7.03
N SER A 587 -8.45 15.58 6.18
CA SER A 587 -9.57 14.77 5.68
C SER A 587 -9.90 13.57 6.56
N GLY A 588 -9.00 13.19 7.49
CA GLY A 588 -9.09 11.95 8.24
C GLY A 588 -8.85 10.70 7.38
N ALA A 589 -8.34 10.86 6.16
CA ALA A 589 -8.02 9.75 5.27
C ALA A 589 -6.82 8.94 5.79
N ARG A 590 -6.85 7.63 5.59
CA ARG A 590 -5.66 6.80 5.71
C ARG A 590 -4.70 7.15 4.58
N ALA A 591 -3.41 7.14 4.85
CA ALA A 591 -2.40 7.44 3.84
C ALA A 591 -1.42 6.28 3.67
N VAL A 592 -1.06 5.98 2.43
CA VAL A 592 0.01 5.05 2.07
C VAL A 592 1.08 5.81 1.31
N LEU A 593 2.29 5.84 1.84
CA LEU A 593 3.48 6.28 1.13
C LEU A 593 4.12 5.06 0.46
N ALA A 594 4.12 5.05 -0.86
CA ALA A 594 4.80 4.09 -1.72
C ALA A 594 6.04 4.78 -2.31
N SER A 595 7.22 4.46 -1.83
CA SER A 595 8.41 5.25 -2.17
C SER A 595 9.68 4.40 -2.24
N THR A 596 10.53 4.77 -3.19
CA THR A 596 11.95 4.39 -3.18
C THR A 596 12.71 5.48 -2.46
N THR A 597 13.13 5.18 -1.24
CA THR A 597 13.71 6.18 -0.34
C THR A 597 15.23 6.19 -0.37
N TYR A 598 15.86 5.15 -0.95
CA TYR A 598 17.31 4.92 -0.84
C TYR A 598 17.83 4.99 0.62
N ALA A 599 16.95 4.66 1.55
CA ALA A 599 17.20 4.65 2.97
C ALA A 599 16.61 3.37 3.58
N GLY A 600 17.28 2.77 4.53
CA GLY A 600 16.80 1.55 5.16
C GLY A 600 17.70 1.08 6.30
N PRO A 601 17.21 0.15 7.14
CA PRO A 601 17.93 -0.33 8.32
C PRO A 601 18.90 -1.46 7.99
N ASP A 602 19.82 -1.72 8.91
CA ASP A 602 20.51 -3.00 8.97
C ASP A 602 19.53 -4.14 9.28
N HIS A 603 19.77 -5.29 8.68
CA HIS A 603 19.09 -6.52 9.07
C HIS A 603 20.10 -7.65 9.32
N PHE A 604 19.89 -8.40 10.40
CA PHE A 604 20.78 -9.47 10.82
C PHE A 604 20.05 -10.80 10.92
N GLU A 605 20.66 -11.86 10.40
CA GLU A 605 20.27 -13.24 10.69
C GLU A 605 21.30 -13.83 11.66
N GLY A 606 20.93 -13.92 12.92
CA GLY A 606 21.87 -14.23 13.99
C GLY A 606 22.96 -13.15 14.13
N ALA A 607 24.22 -13.51 13.92
CA ALA A 607 25.35 -12.58 13.94
C ALA A 607 25.75 -12.06 12.54
N THR A 608 25.10 -12.55 11.48
CA THR A 608 25.44 -12.19 10.10
C THR A 608 24.54 -11.04 9.63
N ARG A 609 25.16 -9.95 9.20
CA ARG A 609 24.44 -8.84 8.57
C ARG A 609 24.07 -9.25 7.15
N ILE A 610 22.78 -9.34 6.85
CA ILE A 610 22.26 -9.70 5.53
C ILE A 610 21.83 -8.48 4.71
N LEU A 611 21.42 -7.39 5.38
CA LEU A 611 21.19 -6.09 4.74
C LEU A 611 21.98 -5.01 5.47
N ALA A 612 22.50 -4.06 4.72
CA ALA A 612 23.22 -2.92 5.27
C ALA A 612 22.31 -1.69 5.34
N ALA A 613 22.43 -0.96 6.44
CA ALA A 613 21.77 0.34 6.57
C ALA A 613 22.27 1.31 5.48
N GLN A 614 21.33 2.04 4.90
CA GLN A 614 21.58 3.19 4.03
C GLN A 614 20.78 4.37 4.59
N SER A 615 21.40 5.55 4.68
CA SER A 615 20.74 6.78 5.16
C SER A 615 19.78 6.51 6.34
N LEU A 616 20.26 5.84 7.39
CA LEU A 616 19.44 5.33 8.50
C LEU A 616 18.58 6.41 9.15
N GLU A 617 19.13 7.63 9.33
CA GLU A 617 18.40 8.77 9.89
C GLU A 617 17.16 9.14 9.09
N VAL A 618 17.21 9.02 7.76
CA VAL A 618 16.06 9.26 6.87
C VAL A 618 14.97 8.22 7.11
N HIS A 619 15.37 6.95 7.21
CA HIS A 619 14.46 5.86 7.50
C HIS A 619 13.79 6.03 8.87
N GLU A 620 14.57 6.34 9.91
CA GLU A 620 14.07 6.59 11.26
C GLU A 620 13.14 7.81 11.32
N THR A 621 13.44 8.88 10.58
CA THR A 621 12.57 10.06 10.47
C THR A 621 11.20 9.68 9.91
N LEU A 622 11.14 8.90 8.83
CA LEU A 622 9.88 8.43 8.25
C LEU A 622 9.10 7.54 9.22
N LEU A 623 9.79 6.63 9.93
CA LEU A 623 9.16 5.73 10.91
C LEU A 623 8.71 6.43 12.20
N GLY A 624 9.20 7.62 12.48
CA GLY A 624 8.71 8.43 13.61
C GLY A 624 7.22 8.81 13.49
N THR A 625 6.65 8.76 12.28
CA THR A 625 5.27 9.16 12.00
C THR A 625 4.47 8.08 11.27
N LEU A 626 5.12 7.27 10.44
CA LEU A 626 4.49 6.27 9.59
C LEU A 626 4.79 4.85 10.07
N THR A 627 3.82 3.96 9.92
CA THR A 627 3.96 2.53 10.24
C THR A 627 4.45 1.76 9.01
N PRO A 628 5.46 0.88 9.11
CA PRO A 628 5.83 -0.01 8.03
C PRO A 628 4.66 -0.92 7.64
N LEU A 629 4.30 -0.94 6.37
CA LEU A 629 3.21 -1.78 5.87
C LEU A 629 3.73 -3.16 5.46
N VAL A 630 4.33 -3.83 6.43
CA VAL A 630 4.79 -5.22 6.37
C VAL A 630 4.26 -5.99 7.59
N PRO A 631 4.01 -7.31 7.48
CA PRO A 631 3.61 -8.12 8.64
C PRO A 631 4.62 -8.04 9.79
N VAL A 632 4.17 -8.28 11.02
CA VAL A 632 5.02 -8.18 12.23
C VAL A 632 6.23 -9.11 12.16
N ASP A 633 6.09 -10.26 11.54
CA ASP A 633 7.11 -11.29 11.37
C ASP A 633 7.82 -11.26 10.01
N TYR A 634 7.62 -10.19 9.24
CA TYR A 634 8.25 -10.05 7.93
C TYR A 634 9.77 -9.97 8.05
N VAL A 635 10.44 -10.86 7.35
CA VAL A 635 11.90 -10.84 7.19
C VAL A 635 12.22 -10.08 5.90
N PRO A 636 12.81 -8.87 5.98
CA PRO A 636 13.11 -8.10 4.80
C PRO A 636 14.18 -8.78 3.95
N SER A 637 13.97 -8.74 2.65
CA SER A 637 14.99 -9.06 1.65
C SER A 637 15.42 -7.81 0.89
N CYS A 638 16.54 -7.87 0.19
CA CYS A 638 17.02 -6.70 -0.52
C CYS A 638 16.05 -6.28 -1.64
N THR A 639 15.82 -5.00 -1.76
CA THR A 639 15.22 -4.38 -2.96
C THR A 639 16.32 -3.81 -3.86
N GLN A 640 17.47 -3.43 -3.28
CA GLN A 640 18.70 -3.10 -3.98
C GLN A 640 19.73 -4.21 -3.69
N CYS A 641 19.88 -5.13 -4.62
CA CYS A 641 20.68 -6.35 -4.43
C CYS A 641 21.92 -6.33 -5.29
N LEU A 642 23.09 -6.57 -4.69
CA LEU A 642 24.38 -6.69 -5.41
C LEU A 642 24.37 -7.78 -6.48
N GLY A 643 23.64 -8.86 -6.22
CA GLY A 643 23.50 -9.98 -7.14
C GLY A 643 22.56 -9.72 -8.33
N ASN A 644 21.99 -8.53 -8.46
CA ASN A 644 21.08 -8.20 -9.56
C ASN A 644 21.85 -8.21 -10.91
N PRO A 645 21.43 -9.04 -11.89
CA PRO A 645 22.14 -9.17 -13.16
C PRO A 645 22.25 -7.88 -13.99
N VAL A 646 21.37 -6.89 -13.77
CA VAL A 646 21.49 -5.57 -14.44
C VAL A 646 22.77 -4.88 -14.03
N LEU A 647 23.22 -5.05 -12.78
CA LEU A 647 24.42 -4.43 -12.24
C LEU A 647 25.71 -5.11 -12.68
N ALA A 648 25.65 -6.30 -13.29
CA ALA A 648 26.85 -7.05 -13.67
C ALA A 648 27.75 -6.36 -14.72
N SER A 649 27.25 -5.29 -15.36
CA SER A 649 28.01 -4.46 -16.30
C SER A 649 28.47 -3.12 -15.71
N VAL A 650 28.18 -2.87 -14.43
CA VAL A 650 28.62 -1.66 -13.72
C VAL A 650 30.03 -1.91 -13.18
N ASP A 651 30.86 -0.88 -13.18
CA ASP A 651 32.19 -0.98 -12.55
C ASP A 651 32.01 -1.36 -11.07
N PRO A 652 32.72 -2.31 -10.52
CA PRO A 652 32.63 -2.66 -9.11
C PRO A 652 32.82 -1.49 -8.15
N ALA A 653 33.53 -0.43 -8.56
CA ALA A 653 33.68 0.78 -7.76
C ALA A 653 32.39 1.62 -7.65
N ASP A 654 31.47 1.47 -8.62
CA ASP A 654 30.22 2.20 -8.69
C ASP A 654 29.00 1.38 -8.17
N LEU A 655 29.27 0.12 -7.76
CA LEU A 655 28.24 -0.74 -7.20
C LEU A 655 27.87 -0.33 -5.76
N PRO A 656 26.64 -0.58 -5.32
CA PRO A 656 26.28 -0.52 -3.91
C PRO A 656 27.27 -1.35 -3.06
N VAL A 657 27.60 -0.87 -1.88
CA VAL A 657 28.58 -1.53 -1.00
C VAL A 657 28.03 -2.85 -0.41
N ALA A 658 26.71 -2.98 -0.33
CA ALA A 658 26.02 -4.14 0.23
C ALA A 658 24.57 -4.21 -0.27
N ASP A 659 23.95 -5.37 -0.08
CA ASP A 659 22.50 -5.53 -0.23
C ASP A 659 21.77 -4.60 0.73
N ALA A 660 20.70 -3.95 0.26
CA ALA A 660 19.92 -3.02 1.07
C ALA A 660 18.41 -3.12 0.78
N TRP A 661 17.62 -2.77 1.79
CA TRP A 661 16.17 -2.61 1.67
C TRP A 661 15.85 -1.11 1.59
N THR A 662 15.62 -0.61 0.40
CA THR A 662 15.50 0.83 0.10
C THR A 662 14.16 1.25 -0.49
N THR A 663 13.29 0.28 -0.76
CA THR A 663 11.94 0.50 -1.28
C THR A 663 10.93 0.17 -0.19
N HIS A 664 10.03 1.11 0.11
CA HIS A 664 9.15 1.02 1.26
C HIS A 664 7.70 1.30 0.93
N LEU A 665 6.82 0.61 1.66
CA LEU A 665 5.41 0.94 1.83
C LEU A 665 5.21 1.33 3.30
N LEU A 666 4.84 2.57 3.54
CA LEU A 666 4.65 3.11 4.89
C LEU A 666 3.23 3.69 5.01
N GLY A 667 2.59 3.56 6.16
CA GLY A 667 1.20 3.94 6.34
C GLY A 667 0.94 4.88 7.50
N ARG A 668 0.02 5.83 7.32
CA ARG A 668 -0.59 6.59 8.39
C ARG A 668 -2.02 6.12 8.60
N GLY A 669 -2.40 5.89 9.85
CA GLY A 669 -3.71 5.32 10.18
C GLY A 669 -3.81 3.81 9.93
N PHE A 670 -2.66 3.14 9.87
CA PHE A 670 -2.52 1.69 9.75
C PHE A 670 -1.75 1.12 10.91
N THR A 671 -1.98 -0.16 11.15
CA THR A 671 -1.16 -1.02 12.01
C THR A 671 -0.57 -2.15 11.19
N GLN A 672 0.46 -2.82 11.68
CA GLN A 672 1.02 -4.00 11.01
C GLN A 672 0.01 -5.17 10.91
N GLN A 673 -1.03 -5.18 11.75
CA GLN A 673 -2.13 -6.17 11.68
C GLN A 673 -3.04 -5.97 10.47
N ASP A 674 -3.06 -4.77 9.90
CA ASP A 674 -3.79 -4.48 8.66
C ASP A 674 -3.07 -5.06 7.44
N VAL A 675 -1.82 -5.51 7.57
CA VAL A 675 -1.03 -6.09 6.49
C VAL A 675 -1.20 -7.61 6.47
N ARG A 676 -1.64 -8.15 5.34
CA ARG A 676 -1.89 -9.59 5.16
C ARG A 676 -0.70 -10.33 4.59
N GLU A 677 -0.02 -9.68 3.66
CA GLU A 677 1.09 -10.27 2.93
C GLU A 677 2.02 -9.16 2.44
N THR A 678 3.30 -9.44 2.39
CA THR A 678 4.29 -8.59 1.71
C THR A 678 5.23 -9.46 0.90
N THR A 679 5.49 -9.05 -0.35
CA THR A 679 6.30 -9.79 -1.31
C THR A 679 7.24 -8.84 -2.03
N VAL A 680 8.49 -9.23 -2.23
CA VAL A 680 9.39 -8.57 -3.19
C VAL A 680 9.00 -9.01 -4.59
N THR A 681 8.80 -8.06 -5.48
CA THR A 681 8.29 -8.30 -6.83
C THR A 681 9.36 -8.06 -7.89
N PHE A 682 9.13 -8.59 -9.10
CA PHE A 682 10.01 -8.50 -10.28
C PHE A 682 11.38 -9.20 -10.13
N GLN A 683 11.65 -9.88 -9.01
CA GLN A 683 12.89 -10.59 -8.77
C GLN A 683 13.04 -11.79 -9.73
N ASP A 684 11.97 -12.52 -9.96
CA ASP A 684 11.94 -13.71 -10.83
C ASP A 684 11.63 -13.37 -12.30
N ALA A 685 11.31 -12.10 -12.60
CA ALA A 685 11.08 -11.66 -13.96
C ALA A 685 12.40 -11.60 -14.72
N SER A 686 12.47 -12.26 -15.86
CA SER A 686 13.70 -12.36 -16.65
C SER A 686 13.42 -12.14 -18.13
N TYR A 687 14.17 -11.24 -18.72
CA TYR A 687 14.01 -10.79 -20.09
C TYR A 687 15.33 -10.90 -20.86
N GLU A 688 15.26 -11.37 -22.10
CA GLU A 688 16.43 -11.36 -22.98
C GLU A 688 16.69 -9.94 -23.48
N VAL A 689 17.86 -9.41 -23.18
CA VAL A 689 18.31 -8.11 -23.69
C VAL A 689 19.59 -8.27 -24.46
N THR A 690 19.81 -7.37 -25.41
CA THR A 690 21.08 -7.31 -26.17
C THR A 690 22.02 -6.31 -25.48
N ALA A 691 23.14 -6.80 -25.01
CA ALA A 691 24.24 -6.01 -24.48
C ALA A 691 25.44 -6.03 -25.47
N SER A 692 26.42 -5.17 -25.25
CA SER A 692 27.64 -5.12 -26.05
C SER A 692 28.36 -6.46 -26.12
N GLU A 693 28.24 -7.29 -25.07
CA GLU A 693 28.87 -8.62 -24.97
C GLU A 693 27.99 -9.77 -25.51
N GLY A 694 26.80 -9.46 -26.03
CA GLY A 694 25.81 -10.42 -26.54
C GLY A 694 24.48 -10.43 -25.76
N LYS A 695 23.68 -11.45 -26.04
CA LYS A 695 22.38 -11.61 -25.38
C LYS A 695 22.52 -12.14 -23.96
N ARG A 696 21.79 -11.56 -23.02
CA ARG A 696 21.72 -12.06 -21.65
C ARG A 696 20.32 -11.89 -21.05
N MET A 697 20.03 -12.70 -20.05
CA MET A 697 18.77 -12.63 -19.30
C MET A 697 18.99 -11.73 -18.08
N ILE A 698 18.13 -10.72 -17.94
CA ILE A 698 18.19 -9.78 -16.81
C ILE A 698 16.76 -9.52 -16.27
N PRO A 699 16.61 -9.14 -15.00
CA PRO A 699 15.37 -8.56 -14.50
C PRO A 699 15.09 -7.20 -15.16
N PRO A 700 13.86 -6.70 -15.12
CA PRO A 700 13.50 -5.46 -15.79
C PRO A 700 14.16 -4.22 -15.18
N SER A 701 14.53 -4.25 -13.89
CA SER A 701 15.23 -3.17 -13.19
C SER A 701 16.39 -3.67 -12.34
N SER A 702 17.34 -2.78 -12.02
CA SER A 702 18.37 -3.02 -11.01
C SER A 702 17.81 -2.93 -9.57
N GLN A 703 16.57 -2.48 -9.39
CA GLN A 703 15.84 -2.54 -8.15
C GLN A 703 14.62 -3.47 -8.28
N TYR A 704 14.28 -4.14 -7.19
CA TYR A 704 13.07 -4.95 -7.09
C TYR A 704 11.95 -4.13 -6.45
N GLY A 705 10.71 -4.46 -6.83
CA GLY A 705 9.53 -3.85 -6.24
C GLY A 705 9.16 -4.45 -4.89
N LEU A 706 8.27 -3.79 -4.19
CA LEU A 706 7.67 -4.25 -2.94
C LEU A 706 6.15 -4.14 -3.04
N ARG A 707 5.45 -5.24 -2.82
CA ARG A 707 3.99 -5.30 -2.79
C ARG A 707 3.50 -5.71 -1.42
N SER A 708 2.51 -4.99 -0.89
CA SER A 708 1.79 -5.39 0.32
C SER A 708 0.28 -5.46 0.05
N VAL A 709 -0.37 -6.47 0.61
CA VAL A 709 -1.83 -6.58 0.64
C VAL A 709 -2.33 -6.02 1.95
N LEU A 710 -3.09 -4.94 1.87
CA LEU A 710 -3.62 -4.20 3.01
C LEU A 710 -5.09 -4.52 3.21
N ARG A 711 -5.49 -4.89 4.42
CA ARG A 711 -6.89 -4.97 4.81
C ARG A 711 -7.34 -3.62 5.37
N ILE A 712 -8.16 -2.93 4.61
CA ILE A 712 -8.68 -1.61 4.97
C ILE A 712 -10.10 -1.77 5.46
N THR A 713 -10.31 -1.59 6.75
CA THR A 713 -11.63 -1.56 7.41
C THR A 713 -12.05 -0.11 7.66
N GLN A 714 -13.34 0.14 7.75
CA GLN A 714 -13.88 1.45 8.15
C GLN A 714 -13.54 1.77 9.59
#